data_c44a1c7bcd3dabe6b3e04f702deab5d0
#
_entry.id   c44a1c7bcd3dabe6b3e04f702deab5d0
#
_cell.length_a   1.000
_cell.length_b   1.000
_cell.length_c   1.000
_cell.angle_alpha   90.00
_cell.angle_beta   90.00
_cell.angle_gamma   90.00
#
_symmetry.space_group_name_H-M   'P 1'
#
loop_
_entity.id
_entity.type
_entity.pdbx_description
1 polymer ?
#
loop_
_entity_poly.entity_id
_entity_poly.type
_entity_poly.pdbx_seq_one_letter_code
_entity_poly.pdbx_strand_id
1 'polypeptide(L)'
;MARGSKNETFSRTSFLHGANAAYLEDLQARYEQDPASVDAAWQGFFAELKEERGDATRNARGASWKQPHWPVPMNGELVAALDGNWIEVEKGVGQKIAAKAQRAGVELSSTDIMQATRDSVRALMMIRAYRARGHLEAKLDPLELEPPAPHPELDPASYGFTEADYDRKIFIDNVLGLEFSSVREMVAILRRTYCQTIGVEFMHVNAPDEKAWLQERIEGPDKEISFTREGKRAILNKLVEAEGFEKFIDVKYTGTKRFGLDGAESMVPALEQIIKRGGALGVQDIALGMAHRGRLNVLAQVMGKPHRAIFHEFKGGSATPGEVEGSGDVKYHLGASSDREFDGNKVHLSLTANPSHLEIVNPVVLGKARAKQDQLADKPRGEIVPLDQRARVMPLLIHGDAAFAGQGVVAECFGLSGLRGHRVAGSLHFIINNQIGFTTNPRWARSSPYPSDVAKMIEAPILHVNGDDPEAVVYCAKVATEFRQRFHKPVVIDMFCYRRFGHNEGDEPSFTQPVMYKKIRAHPTTLEIYAKKLEQEGVVAAGEADRMKAEWRAHLEAELEAGQSYRPNKADWLDGRWSGMKAMQDVDDARRGRTGVAVETLKEIGRKLTAVPQGFRAHRTVTRFLDNRRASIEDDTGIDWATGEALAFGTLLLDGHPVRLSGQDSERGTFSQRHSVLHDQENDDRYTPLNHLRDGQARYEVINSMLSEEAVLGFEYGYSLAEPEALTLWEAQFGDFVNGAQVVIDQFISSGERKWLRMSG
;
A
#
# COMPACT_ATOMS: atom_id res chain seq x y z
N MET A 1 26.79 2.70 -17.59
CA MET A 1 25.93 1.82 -18.39
C MET A 1 25.63 0.44 -17.74
N ALA A 2 26.38 -0.01 -16.75
CA ALA A 2 26.15 -1.33 -16.12
C ALA A 2 25.02 -1.36 -15.04
N ARG A 3 24.52 -0.22 -14.56
CA ARG A 3 23.42 -0.16 -13.58
C ARG A 3 22.02 -0.27 -14.21
N GLY A 4 21.88 0.08 -15.48
CA GLY A 4 20.58 -0.02 -16.17
C GLY A 4 20.17 -1.46 -16.48
N SER A 5 21.13 -2.31 -16.88
CA SER A 5 20.82 -3.70 -17.24
C SER A 5 20.42 -4.58 -16.04
N LYS A 6 20.99 -4.32 -14.85
CA LYS A 6 20.61 -5.06 -13.62
C LYS A 6 19.21 -4.69 -13.13
N ASN A 7 18.78 -3.43 -13.31
CA ASN A 7 17.42 -3.01 -12.95
C ASN A 7 16.38 -3.57 -13.93
N GLU A 8 16.73 -3.72 -15.19
CA GLU A 8 15.84 -4.30 -16.21
C GLU A 8 15.64 -5.80 -16.01
N THR A 9 16.72 -6.52 -15.68
CA THR A 9 16.67 -7.94 -15.33
C THR A 9 15.87 -8.15 -14.03
N PHE A 10 16.08 -7.31 -13.01
CA PHE A 10 15.32 -7.37 -11.75
C PHE A 10 13.82 -7.05 -11.96
N SER A 11 13.50 -6.09 -12.80
CA SER A 11 12.10 -5.78 -13.17
C SER A 11 11.42 -6.98 -13.86
N ARG A 12 12.13 -7.66 -14.74
CA ARG A 12 11.63 -8.85 -15.46
C ARG A 12 11.52 -10.09 -14.58
N THR A 13 12.28 -10.17 -13.49
CA THR A 13 12.28 -11.30 -12.56
C THR A 13 11.50 -11.06 -11.27
N SER A 14 10.88 -9.91 -11.12
CA SER A 14 10.14 -9.55 -9.89
C SER A 14 8.97 -10.51 -9.58
N PHE A 15 8.39 -11.17 -10.57
CA PHE A 15 7.37 -12.20 -10.39
C PHE A 15 7.92 -13.57 -9.96
N LEU A 16 9.23 -13.75 -10.00
CA LEU A 16 9.92 -14.96 -9.54
C LEU A 16 10.02 -15.03 -8.01
N HIS A 17 9.75 -13.92 -7.33
CA HIS A 17 9.78 -13.84 -5.88
C HIS A 17 8.38 -13.96 -5.29
N GLY A 18 8.18 -14.87 -4.34
CA GLY A 18 6.90 -15.10 -3.68
C GLY A 18 6.52 -16.58 -3.61
N ALA A 19 5.27 -16.90 -3.42
CA ALA A 19 4.77 -18.27 -3.25
C ALA A 19 5.10 -19.23 -4.43
N ASN A 20 5.38 -18.67 -5.60
CA ASN A 20 5.74 -19.44 -6.79
C ASN A 20 7.26 -19.55 -7.03
N ALA A 21 8.09 -18.97 -6.16
CA ALA A 21 9.55 -18.97 -6.37
C ALA A 21 10.10 -20.40 -6.52
N ALA A 22 9.69 -21.32 -5.65
CA ALA A 22 10.14 -22.71 -5.70
C ALA A 22 9.72 -23.43 -7.00
N TYR A 23 8.53 -23.14 -7.52
CA TYR A 23 8.04 -23.69 -8.77
C TYR A 23 8.81 -23.13 -9.98
N LEU A 24 9.10 -21.85 -9.97
CA LEU A 24 9.83 -21.20 -11.04
C LEU A 24 11.32 -21.60 -11.03
N GLU A 25 11.90 -21.77 -9.85
CA GLU A 25 13.26 -22.31 -9.67
C GLU A 25 13.35 -23.76 -10.20
N ASP A 26 12.32 -24.58 -9.96
CA ASP A 26 12.25 -25.96 -10.51
C ASP A 26 12.12 -25.95 -12.05
N LEU A 27 11.27 -25.07 -12.59
CA LEU A 27 11.16 -24.88 -14.04
C LEU A 27 12.46 -24.41 -14.66
N GLN A 28 13.14 -23.48 -14.03
CA GLN A 28 14.44 -22.99 -14.48
C GLN A 28 15.50 -24.10 -14.43
N ALA A 29 15.55 -24.87 -13.35
CA ALA A 29 16.46 -26.00 -13.24
C ALA A 29 16.21 -27.08 -14.28
N ARG A 30 14.95 -27.38 -14.60
CA ARG A 30 14.58 -28.29 -15.69
C ARG A 30 15.02 -27.75 -17.05
N TYR A 31 14.75 -26.47 -17.31
CA TYR A 31 15.21 -25.79 -18.53
C TYR A 31 16.74 -25.83 -18.68
N GLU A 32 17.49 -25.61 -17.61
CA GLU A 32 18.94 -25.66 -17.62
C GLU A 32 19.50 -27.06 -17.87
N GLN A 33 18.77 -28.10 -17.45
CA GLN A 33 19.14 -29.50 -17.74
C GLN A 33 18.77 -29.92 -19.17
N ASP A 34 17.56 -29.58 -19.59
CA ASP A 34 17.03 -29.82 -20.92
C ASP A 34 16.02 -28.74 -21.27
N PRO A 35 16.36 -27.79 -22.17
CA PRO A 35 15.44 -26.75 -22.59
C PRO A 35 14.09 -27.23 -23.11
N ALA A 36 14.02 -28.46 -23.65
CA ALA A 36 12.78 -29.04 -24.13
C ALA A 36 11.87 -29.60 -23.02
N SER A 37 12.35 -29.66 -21.79
CA SER A 37 11.59 -30.14 -20.63
C SER A 37 10.55 -29.17 -20.10
N VAL A 38 10.55 -27.91 -20.57
CA VAL A 38 9.57 -26.86 -20.24
C VAL A 38 8.85 -26.41 -21.52
N ASP A 39 7.67 -25.81 -21.36
CA ASP A 39 6.92 -25.32 -22.51
C ASP A 39 7.61 -24.17 -23.27
N ALA A 40 7.17 -23.91 -24.51
CA ALA A 40 7.83 -22.95 -25.40
C ALA A 40 7.84 -21.49 -24.83
N ALA A 41 6.85 -21.12 -24.02
CA ALA A 41 6.80 -19.80 -23.40
C ALA A 41 7.88 -19.64 -22.33
N TRP A 42 8.08 -20.68 -21.51
CA TRP A 42 9.16 -20.70 -20.53
C TRP A 42 10.54 -20.84 -21.17
N GLN A 43 10.68 -21.58 -22.27
CA GLN A 43 11.95 -21.64 -23.02
C GLN A 43 12.37 -20.24 -23.49
N GLY A 44 11.44 -19.48 -24.07
CA GLY A 44 11.69 -18.11 -24.51
C GLY A 44 12.08 -17.20 -23.35
N PHE A 45 11.35 -17.29 -22.25
CA PHE A 45 11.58 -16.50 -21.05
C PHE A 45 12.97 -16.75 -20.43
N PHE A 46 13.34 -18.01 -20.20
CA PHE A 46 14.64 -18.35 -19.61
C PHE A 46 15.82 -18.07 -20.55
N ALA A 47 15.61 -18.20 -21.87
CA ALA A 47 16.63 -17.83 -22.86
C ALA A 47 16.98 -16.32 -22.83
N GLU A 48 16.00 -15.47 -22.51
CA GLU A 48 16.19 -14.01 -22.41
C GLU A 48 16.90 -13.59 -21.12
N LEU A 49 16.77 -14.36 -20.04
CA LEU A 49 17.38 -14.04 -18.75
C LEU A 49 18.90 -14.10 -18.74
N LYS A 50 19.53 -14.89 -19.61
CA LYS A 50 20.99 -15.06 -19.73
C LYS A 50 21.72 -15.34 -18.41
N GLU A 51 21.10 -16.11 -17.52
CA GLU A 51 21.72 -16.49 -16.27
C GLU A 51 22.76 -17.63 -16.46
N GLU A 52 23.77 -17.65 -15.58
CA GLU A 52 24.77 -18.75 -15.60
C GLU A 52 24.14 -20.04 -15.07
N ARG A 53 24.33 -21.17 -15.82
CA ARG A 53 23.77 -22.50 -15.49
C ARG A 53 24.00 -22.94 -14.04
N GLY A 54 25.10 -22.53 -13.45
CA GLY A 54 25.44 -22.90 -12.06
C GLY A 54 24.58 -22.29 -10.98
N ASP A 55 23.97 -21.13 -11.22
CA ASP A 55 23.20 -20.40 -10.21
C ASP A 55 21.74 -20.87 -10.17
N ALA A 56 21.14 -21.15 -11.33
CA ALA A 56 19.80 -21.73 -11.42
C ALA A 56 19.68 -23.10 -10.74
N THR A 57 20.67 -23.98 -10.99
CA THR A 57 20.67 -25.34 -10.44
C THR A 57 20.88 -25.39 -8.93
N ARG A 58 21.53 -24.39 -8.36
CA ARG A 58 21.72 -24.28 -6.89
C ARG A 58 20.45 -23.94 -6.15
N ASN A 59 19.62 -23.09 -6.74
CA ASN A 59 18.41 -22.56 -6.10
C ASN A 59 17.22 -23.54 -6.14
N ALA A 60 17.16 -24.43 -7.13
CA ALA A 60 16.08 -25.41 -7.32
C ALA A 60 16.17 -26.69 -6.46
N ARG A 61 17.20 -26.84 -5.62
CA ARG A 61 17.47 -28.10 -4.87
C ARG A 61 16.73 -28.23 -3.53
N GLY A 62 15.50 -27.79 -3.42
CA GLY A 62 14.66 -28.03 -2.24
C GLY A 62 14.21 -26.78 -1.53
N ALA A 63 13.59 -26.94 -0.35
CA ALA A 63 13.10 -25.83 0.43
C ALA A 63 14.22 -24.83 0.77
N SER A 64 13.92 -23.53 0.73
CA SER A 64 14.89 -22.43 0.93
C SER A 64 15.78 -22.59 2.17
N TRP A 65 15.22 -23.12 3.26
CA TRP A 65 15.93 -23.43 4.49
C TRP A 65 16.84 -24.67 4.41
N LYS A 66 16.76 -25.47 3.36
CA LYS A 66 17.67 -26.61 3.06
C LYS A 66 18.70 -26.29 1.99
N GLN A 67 18.72 -25.08 1.44
CA GLN A 67 19.66 -24.70 0.40
C GLN A 67 21.09 -24.65 0.97
N PRO A 68 22.12 -25.10 0.20
CA PRO A 68 23.53 -25.09 0.66
C PRO A 68 24.07 -23.67 0.93
N HIS A 69 23.33 -22.64 0.51
CA HIS A 69 23.66 -21.23 0.70
C HIS A 69 22.82 -20.55 1.80
N TRP A 70 22.00 -21.29 2.53
CA TRP A 70 21.34 -20.77 3.70
C TRP A 70 22.11 -21.17 4.98
N PRO A 71 22.43 -20.23 5.86
CA PRO A 71 22.16 -18.80 5.73
C PRO A 71 22.90 -18.18 4.54
N VAL A 72 22.34 -17.10 3.97
CA VAL A 72 22.93 -16.34 2.85
C VAL A 72 24.41 -16.10 3.14
N PRO A 73 25.34 -16.31 2.18
CA PRO A 73 26.76 -16.09 2.41
C PRO A 73 26.98 -14.70 3.00
N MET A 74 27.70 -14.64 4.11
CA MET A 74 27.91 -13.41 4.85
C MET A 74 28.78 -12.45 4.05
N ASN A 75 28.16 -11.65 3.21
CA ASN A 75 28.80 -10.55 2.48
C ASN A 75 28.76 -9.25 3.29
N GLY A 76 28.99 -9.36 4.61
CA GLY A 76 29.05 -8.21 5.47
C GLY A 76 28.18 -8.34 6.71
N GLU A 77 28.17 -7.31 7.50
CA GLU A 77 27.55 -7.19 8.79
C GLU A 77 26.01 -7.27 8.77
N LEU A 78 25.39 -7.02 7.62
CA LEU A 78 23.93 -7.06 7.50
C LEU A 78 23.33 -8.44 7.80
N VAL A 79 23.94 -9.49 7.22
CA VAL A 79 23.51 -10.89 7.42
C VAL A 79 23.83 -11.34 8.84
N ALA A 80 24.99 -10.99 9.35
CA ALA A 80 25.36 -11.28 10.73
C ALA A 80 24.45 -10.58 11.75
N ALA A 81 24.02 -9.37 11.43
CA ALA A 81 23.07 -8.63 12.25
C ALA A 81 21.68 -9.28 12.29
N LEU A 82 21.33 -10.12 11.31
CA LEU A 82 20.04 -10.83 11.26
C LEU A 82 20.02 -12.12 12.08
N ASP A 83 21.03 -12.97 11.89
CA ASP A 83 21.05 -14.32 12.45
C ASP A 83 21.83 -14.43 13.76
N GLY A 84 22.59 -13.40 14.11
CA GLY A 84 23.39 -13.38 15.34
C GLY A 84 24.66 -14.24 15.29
N ASN A 85 25.15 -14.62 14.10
CA ASN A 85 26.36 -15.40 13.96
C ASN A 85 27.65 -14.57 14.17
N TRP A 86 27.79 -14.07 15.41
CA TRP A 86 28.88 -13.18 15.80
C TRP A 86 30.29 -13.81 15.70
N ILE A 87 30.36 -15.13 15.83
CA ILE A 87 31.66 -15.85 15.75
C ILE A 87 32.26 -15.71 14.34
N GLU A 88 31.46 -15.86 13.30
CA GLU A 88 31.93 -15.71 11.92
C GLU A 88 32.19 -14.24 11.54
N VAL A 89 31.37 -13.32 12.09
CA VAL A 89 31.62 -11.87 11.94
C VAL A 89 32.97 -11.50 12.55
N GLU A 90 33.21 -11.92 13.78
CA GLU A 90 34.50 -11.66 14.47
C GLU A 90 35.71 -12.18 13.65
N LYS A 91 35.61 -13.41 13.12
CA LYS A 91 36.63 -14.00 12.26
C LYS A 91 36.82 -13.21 10.95
N GLY A 92 35.72 -12.86 10.27
CA GLY A 92 35.75 -12.11 9.03
C GLY A 92 36.30 -10.69 9.19
N VAL A 93 35.89 -9.98 10.21
CA VAL A 93 36.38 -8.63 10.56
C VAL A 93 37.88 -8.69 10.90
N GLY A 94 38.32 -9.66 11.71
CA GLY A 94 39.73 -9.85 12.04
C GLY A 94 40.59 -10.07 10.81
N GLN A 95 40.15 -10.88 9.87
CA GLN A 95 40.85 -11.11 8.59
C GLN A 95 40.95 -9.84 7.74
N LYS A 96 39.89 -9.06 7.65
CA LYS A 96 39.86 -7.79 6.91
C LYS A 96 40.83 -6.76 7.53
N ILE A 97 40.83 -6.64 8.86
CA ILE A 97 41.75 -5.75 9.59
C ILE A 97 43.21 -6.16 9.32
N ALA A 98 43.52 -7.43 9.46
CA ALA A 98 44.90 -7.95 9.22
C ALA A 98 45.34 -7.71 7.77
N ALA A 99 44.49 -8.02 6.79
CA ALA A 99 44.79 -7.78 5.37
C ALA A 99 45.03 -6.30 5.04
N LYS A 100 44.27 -5.41 5.71
CA LYS A 100 44.39 -3.98 5.52
C LYS A 100 45.64 -3.40 6.14
N ALA A 101 45.97 -3.81 7.34
CA ALA A 101 47.23 -3.44 7.99
C ALA A 101 48.43 -3.86 7.12
N GLN A 102 48.43 -5.08 6.59
CA GLN A 102 49.46 -5.58 5.69
C GLN A 102 49.57 -4.72 4.41
N ARG A 103 48.44 -4.34 3.79
CA ARG A 103 48.46 -3.44 2.61
C ARG A 103 48.97 -2.05 2.92
N ALA A 104 48.72 -1.54 4.13
CA ALA A 104 49.19 -0.26 4.59
C ALA A 104 50.67 -0.28 5.10
N GLY A 105 51.32 -1.44 5.11
CA GLY A 105 52.68 -1.59 5.61
C GLY A 105 52.80 -1.44 7.13
N VAL A 106 51.68 -1.65 7.87
CA VAL A 106 51.64 -1.56 9.34
C VAL A 106 51.67 -2.96 9.92
N GLU A 107 52.70 -3.26 10.74
CA GLU A 107 52.73 -4.49 11.51
C GLU A 107 51.87 -4.35 12.76
N LEU A 108 50.78 -5.12 12.83
CA LEU A 108 49.92 -5.24 14.00
C LEU A 108 50.20 -6.54 14.73
N SER A 109 50.29 -6.51 16.04
CA SER A 109 50.38 -7.73 16.85
C SER A 109 49.01 -8.47 16.80
N SER A 110 49.04 -9.76 17.11
CA SER A 110 47.83 -10.56 17.26
C SER A 110 46.86 -9.99 18.32
N THR A 111 47.41 -9.37 19.35
CA THR A 111 46.66 -8.70 20.41
C THR A 111 45.95 -7.43 19.88
N ASP A 112 46.64 -6.64 19.06
CA ASP A 112 46.05 -5.42 18.46
C ASP A 112 44.93 -5.77 17.48
N ILE A 113 45.13 -6.82 16.67
CA ILE A 113 44.10 -7.31 15.74
C ILE A 113 42.89 -7.80 16.54
N MET A 114 43.10 -8.55 17.61
CA MET A 114 42.01 -9.06 18.45
C MET A 114 41.22 -7.92 19.13
N GLN A 115 41.92 -6.90 19.64
CA GLN A 115 41.29 -5.75 20.27
C GLN A 115 40.49 -4.91 19.23
N ALA A 116 41.07 -4.63 18.07
CA ALA A 116 40.40 -3.90 17.00
C ALA A 116 39.18 -4.68 16.48
N THR A 117 39.27 -6.00 16.37
CA THR A 117 38.16 -6.87 15.99
C THR A 117 37.02 -6.81 17.01
N ARG A 118 37.37 -6.89 18.31
CA ARG A 118 36.39 -6.78 19.40
C ARG A 118 35.65 -5.43 19.36
N ASP A 119 36.38 -4.34 19.14
CA ASP A 119 35.78 -3.01 19.07
C ASP A 119 34.87 -2.86 17.85
N SER A 120 35.27 -3.43 16.69
CA SER A 120 34.44 -3.47 15.50
C SER A 120 33.12 -4.23 15.74
N VAL A 121 33.19 -5.43 16.35
CA VAL A 121 32.00 -6.23 16.69
C VAL A 121 31.10 -5.49 17.64
N ARG A 122 31.62 -4.84 18.69
CA ARG A 122 30.85 -4.04 19.64
C ARG A 122 30.16 -2.85 18.97
N ALA A 123 30.86 -2.18 18.05
CA ALA A 123 30.29 -1.10 17.25
C ALA A 123 29.14 -1.59 16.35
N LEU A 124 29.31 -2.72 15.69
CA LEU A 124 28.25 -3.33 14.87
C LEU A 124 27.04 -3.76 15.71
N MET A 125 27.26 -4.30 16.91
CA MET A 125 26.16 -4.61 17.85
C MET A 125 25.39 -3.35 18.25
N MET A 126 26.09 -2.26 18.56
CA MET A 126 25.48 -0.97 18.89
C MET A 126 24.68 -0.41 17.69
N ILE A 127 25.24 -0.41 16.49
CA ILE A 127 24.54 0.02 15.26
C ILE A 127 23.24 -0.78 15.08
N ARG A 128 23.33 -2.11 15.23
CA ARG A 128 22.16 -2.99 15.15
C ARG A 128 21.09 -2.64 16.18
N ALA A 129 21.48 -2.33 17.42
CA ALA A 129 20.56 -1.95 18.46
C ALA A 129 19.80 -0.66 18.10
N TYR A 130 20.48 0.35 17.53
CA TYR A 130 19.80 1.55 17.03
C TYR A 130 18.81 1.26 15.91
N ARG A 131 19.16 0.36 14.97
CA ARG A 131 18.24 -0.07 13.90
C ARG A 131 16.99 -0.76 14.44
N ALA A 132 17.12 -1.50 15.54
CA ALA A 132 16.03 -2.27 16.15
C ALA A 132 15.22 -1.49 17.22
N ARG A 133 15.87 -0.54 17.92
CA ARG A 133 15.32 0.11 19.12
C ARG A 133 15.34 1.63 19.04
N GLY A 134 16.05 2.24 18.08
CA GLY A 134 16.20 3.70 18.02
C GLY A 134 14.89 4.46 18.00
N HIS A 135 13.85 3.91 17.37
CA HIS A 135 12.51 4.50 17.34
C HIS A 135 11.90 4.68 18.75
N LEU A 136 12.33 3.91 19.76
CA LEU A 136 11.84 4.04 21.15
C LEU A 136 12.32 5.33 21.84
N GLU A 137 13.45 5.89 21.38
CA GLU A 137 13.94 7.18 21.84
C GLU A 137 13.63 8.34 20.87
N ALA A 138 12.86 8.10 19.82
CA ALA A 138 12.49 9.13 18.87
C ALA A 138 11.49 10.12 19.49
N LYS A 139 11.64 11.41 19.17
CA LYS A 139 10.79 12.49 19.64
C LYS A 139 9.54 12.59 18.75
N LEU A 140 8.69 11.58 18.84
CA LEU A 140 7.54 11.45 17.96
C LEU A 140 6.34 12.28 18.40
N ASP A 141 6.08 12.37 19.72
CA ASP A 141 4.91 13.07 20.24
C ASP A 141 5.14 14.60 20.27
N PRO A 142 4.41 15.38 19.45
CA PRO A 142 4.51 16.84 19.46
C PRO A 142 4.11 17.49 20.80
N LEU A 143 3.30 16.79 21.59
CA LEU A 143 2.85 17.30 22.90
C LEU A 143 3.75 16.89 24.07
N GLU A 144 4.70 16.00 23.82
CA GLU A 144 5.58 15.44 24.87
C GLU A 144 4.77 14.95 26.10
N LEU A 145 3.66 14.23 25.86
CA LEU A 145 2.81 13.70 26.94
C LEU A 145 3.57 12.70 27.78
N GLU A 146 4.31 11.82 27.11
CA GLU A 146 5.21 10.85 27.70
C GLU A 146 6.57 10.97 26.98
N PRO A 147 7.55 11.67 27.55
CA PRO A 147 8.86 11.80 26.94
C PRO A 147 9.54 10.42 26.83
N PRO A 148 10.26 10.14 25.74
CA PRO A 148 10.92 8.85 25.57
C PRO A 148 11.93 8.62 26.70
N ALA A 149 11.88 7.42 27.28
CA ALA A 149 12.84 7.00 28.31
C ALA A 149 14.13 6.49 27.65
N PRO A 150 15.32 6.78 28.22
CA PRO A 150 16.57 6.23 27.73
C PRO A 150 16.54 4.70 27.70
N HIS A 151 16.92 4.11 26.56
CA HIS A 151 16.95 2.66 26.40
C HIS A 151 18.38 2.14 26.60
N PRO A 152 18.62 1.16 27.48
CA PRO A 152 19.97 0.69 27.80
C PRO A 152 20.77 0.20 26.59
N GLU A 153 20.12 -0.44 25.62
CA GLU A 153 20.78 -0.94 24.41
C GLU A 153 21.24 0.21 23.47
N LEU A 154 20.84 1.45 23.68
CA LEU A 154 21.28 2.60 22.88
C LEU A 154 22.42 3.37 23.54
N ASP A 155 22.84 2.95 24.73
CA ASP A 155 23.99 3.52 25.44
C ASP A 155 25.28 2.78 25.01
N PRO A 156 26.31 3.48 24.47
CA PRO A 156 27.60 2.88 24.13
C PRO A 156 28.27 2.15 25.31
N ALA A 157 28.03 2.57 26.54
CA ALA A 157 28.55 1.93 27.73
C ALA A 157 28.08 0.48 27.88
N SER A 158 26.88 0.15 27.41
CA SER A 158 26.35 -1.24 27.40
C SER A 158 27.17 -2.20 26.53
N TYR A 159 27.95 -1.65 25.59
CA TYR A 159 28.87 -2.40 24.72
C TYR A 159 30.32 -2.36 25.23
N GLY A 160 30.55 -1.77 26.40
CA GLY A 160 31.83 -1.64 27.04
C GLY A 160 32.75 -0.57 26.44
N PHE A 161 32.14 0.44 25.75
CA PHE A 161 32.85 1.66 25.40
C PHE A 161 32.87 2.64 26.57
N THR A 162 34.03 3.23 26.79
CA THR A 162 34.24 4.28 27.80
C THR A 162 34.48 5.61 27.07
N GLU A 163 34.44 6.74 27.80
CA GLU A 163 34.72 8.04 27.20
C GLU A 163 36.08 8.12 26.49
N ALA A 164 37.08 7.35 26.98
CA ALA A 164 38.40 7.27 26.35
C ALA A 164 38.33 6.65 24.93
N ASP A 165 37.32 5.86 24.63
CA ASP A 165 37.14 5.19 23.34
C ASP A 165 36.38 6.05 22.31
N TYR A 166 35.68 7.12 22.76
CA TYR A 166 34.69 7.84 21.94
C TYR A 166 35.28 8.49 20.69
N ASP A 167 36.54 8.91 20.73
CA ASP A 167 37.17 9.60 19.59
C ASP A 167 38.14 8.68 18.80
N ARG A 168 38.33 7.45 19.26
CA ARG A 168 39.15 6.47 18.60
C ARG A 168 38.47 5.92 17.34
N LYS A 169 39.20 5.84 16.22
CA LYS A 169 38.69 5.28 14.97
C LYS A 169 38.59 3.76 15.04
N ILE A 170 37.38 3.28 14.78
CA ILE A 170 37.03 1.85 14.76
C ILE A 170 36.69 1.47 13.33
N PHE A 171 37.16 0.32 12.87
CA PHE A 171 36.84 -0.22 11.56
C PHE A 171 35.39 -0.74 11.55
N ILE A 172 34.53 -0.22 10.68
CA ILE A 172 33.12 -0.61 10.56
C ILE A 172 32.74 -1.05 9.14
N ASP A 173 33.72 -1.28 8.27
CA ASP A 173 33.60 -1.93 6.96
C ASP A 173 32.51 -1.33 6.06
N ASN A 174 32.47 -0.02 5.95
CA ASN A 174 31.50 0.76 5.17
C ASN A 174 30.05 0.74 5.69
N VAL A 175 29.83 0.26 6.90
CA VAL A 175 28.56 0.46 7.60
C VAL A 175 28.38 1.96 7.87
N LEU A 176 27.15 2.44 7.80
CA LEU A 176 26.82 3.87 7.82
C LEU A 176 27.49 4.68 6.68
N GLY A 177 27.97 4.02 5.63
CA GLY A 177 28.71 4.65 4.52
C GLY A 177 30.15 5.03 4.87
N LEU A 178 30.67 4.56 6.01
CA LEU A 178 32.00 4.90 6.53
C LEU A 178 32.84 3.63 6.73
N GLU A 179 34.09 3.65 6.25
CA GLU A 179 35.02 2.55 6.45
C GLU A 179 35.53 2.49 7.90
N PHE A 180 35.84 3.67 8.45
CA PHE A 180 36.22 3.88 9.84
C PHE A 180 35.36 4.99 10.44
N SER A 181 34.93 4.82 11.68
CA SER A 181 34.20 5.84 12.41
C SER A 181 34.58 5.82 13.90
N SER A 182 34.41 6.93 14.59
CA SER A 182 34.48 6.96 16.04
C SER A 182 33.11 6.64 16.66
N VAL A 183 33.09 6.22 17.93
CA VAL A 183 31.83 6.00 18.67
C VAL A 183 30.99 7.28 18.66
N ARG A 184 31.60 8.44 18.87
CA ARG A 184 30.91 9.75 18.84
C ARG A 184 30.25 10.02 17.50
N GLU A 185 30.95 9.77 16.40
CA GLU A 185 30.45 9.96 15.04
C GLU A 185 29.31 8.97 14.71
N MET A 186 29.50 7.67 15.06
CA MET A 186 28.46 6.66 14.91
C MET A 186 27.17 7.03 15.66
N VAL A 187 27.28 7.37 16.94
CA VAL A 187 26.14 7.78 17.77
C VAL A 187 25.47 9.03 17.21
N ALA A 188 26.24 10.00 16.73
CA ALA A 188 25.65 11.20 16.10
C ALA A 188 24.82 10.86 14.87
N ILE A 189 25.33 10.01 13.97
CA ILE A 189 24.60 9.53 12.77
C ILE A 189 23.36 8.75 13.19
N LEU A 190 23.50 7.77 14.08
CA LEU A 190 22.44 6.88 14.52
C LEU A 190 21.30 7.63 15.23
N ARG A 191 21.65 8.53 16.16
CA ARG A 191 20.63 9.34 16.85
C ARG A 191 19.94 10.31 15.90
N ARG A 192 20.66 10.89 14.93
CA ARG A 192 20.04 11.71 13.89
C ARG A 192 19.05 10.91 13.05
N THR A 193 19.40 9.68 12.69
CA THR A 193 18.59 8.83 11.81
C THR A 193 17.37 8.25 12.53
N TYR A 194 17.53 7.82 13.78
CA TYR A 194 16.53 6.97 14.45
C TYR A 194 15.87 7.60 15.68
N CYS A 195 16.43 8.67 16.26
CA CYS A 195 16.02 9.18 17.56
C CYS A 195 15.62 10.66 17.55
N GLN A 196 15.46 11.29 16.36
CA GLN A 196 14.96 12.65 16.28
C GLN A 196 13.44 12.65 16.05
N THR A 197 12.95 13.42 15.10
CA THR A 197 11.54 13.51 14.74
C THR A 197 11.05 12.36 13.84
N ILE A 198 11.94 11.41 13.52
CA ILE A 198 11.64 10.20 12.77
C ILE A 198 12.10 8.98 13.56
N GLY A 199 11.26 7.95 13.61
CA GLY A 199 11.57 6.59 14.03
C GLY A 199 11.30 5.63 12.88
N VAL A 200 12.18 4.64 12.67
CA VAL A 200 12.02 3.69 11.55
C VAL A 200 12.03 2.27 12.08
N GLU A 201 11.02 1.50 11.69
CA GLU A 201 10.97 0.07 11.98
C GLU A 201 11.02 -0.74 10.68
N PHE A 202 12.10 -1.48 10.50
CA PHE A 202 12.31 -2.33 9.31
C PHE A 202 13.07 -3.63 9.62
N MET A 203 13.52 -3.81 10.87
CA MET A 203 14.30 -5.01 11.23
C MET A 203 13.47 -6.30 11.21
N HIS A 204 12.14 -6.20 11.20
CA HIS A 204 11.20 -7.32 11.03
C HIS A 204 11.02 -7.75 9.56
N VAL A 205 11.52 -6.98 8.61
CA VAL A 205 11.53 -7.34 7.18
C VAL A 205 12.56 -8.44 6.95
N ASN A 206 12.19 -9.56 6.34
CA ASN A 206 13.13 -10.67 6.10
C ASN A 206 13.97 -10.49 4.83
N ALA A 207 13.43 -9.82 3.80
CA ALA A 207 14.11 -9.60 2.53
C ALA A 207 15.38 -8.72 2.72
N PRO A 208 16.58 -9.25 2.42
CA PRO A 208 17.83 -8.52 2.68
C PRO A 208 18.01 -7.28 1.80
N ASP A 209 17.54 -7.34 0.56
CA ASP A 209 17.61 -6.24 -0.40
C ASP A 209 16.72 -5.06 -0.01
N GLU A 210 15.55 -5.32 0.57
CA GLU A 210 14.65 -4.30 1.11
C GLU A 210 15.28 -3.60 2.31
N LYS A 211 15.87 -4.37 3.25
CA LYS A 211 16.59 -3.81 4.39
C LYS A 211 17.82 -3.00 3.96
N ALA A 212 18.62 -3.54 3.07
CA ALA A 212 19.79 -2.85 2.56
C ALA A 212 19.43 -1.53 1.88
N TRP A 213 18.36 -1.51 1.09
CA TRP A 213 17.89 -0.30 0.46
C TRP A 213 17.43 0.74 1.47
N LEU A 214 16.67 0.33 2.50
CA LEU A 214 16.22 1.26 3.55
C LEU A 214 17.43 1.84 4.29
N GLN A 215 18.41 1.02 4.67
CA GLN A 215 19.63 1.48 5.33
C GLN A 215 20.40 2.47 4.43
N GLU A 216 20.69 2.10 3.18
CA GLU A 216 21.35 2.98 2.22
C GLU A 216 20.58 4.31 2.02
N ARG A 217 19.27 4.26 2.13
CA ARG A 217 18.40 5.42 1.89
C ARG A 217 18.37 6.40 3.05
N ILE A 218 18.48 5.93 4.29
CA ILE A 218 18.30 6.75 5.50
C ILE A 218 19.59 6.95 6.32
N GLU A 219 20.55 6.01 6.25
CA GLU A 219 21.79 6.05 7.02
C GLU A 219 22.93 6.71 6.23
N GLY A 220 23.84 7.34 6.93
CA GLY A 220 25.05 7.91 6.38
C GLY A 220 25.27 9.37 6.77
N PRO A 221 26.50 9.87 6.65
CA PRO A 221 26.83 11.24 7.01
C PRO A 221 26.14 12.27 6.09
N ASP A 222 25.84 11.89 4.86
CA ASP A 222 25.24 12.69 3.81
C ASP A 222 23.69 12.58 3.74
N LYS A 223 23.06 11.86 4.67
CA LYS A 223 21.61 11.61 4.66
C LYS A 223 20.82 12.57 5.57
N GLU A 224 21.28 13.80 5.65
CA GLU A 224 20.48 14.84 6.31
C GLU A 224 19.25 15.21 5.49
N ILE A 225 18.14 15.43 6.19
CA ILE A 225 16.92 15.91 5.54
C ILE A 225 17.16 17.35 5.13
N SER A 226 17.14 17.59 3.83
CA SER A 226 17.30 18.92 3.27
C SER A 226 16.32 19.16 2.15
N PHE A 227 15.79 20.37 2.11
CA PHE A 227 14.92 20.86 1.05
C PHE A 227 15.49 22.16 0.49
N THR A 228 15.26 22.40 -0.79
CA THR A 228 15.56 23.70 -1.40
C THR A 228 14.71 24.79 -0.77
N ARG A 229 15.11 26.03 -0.93
CA ARG A 229 14.34 27.18 -0.44
C ARG A 229 12.91 27.19 -0.99
N GLU A 230 12.74 26.84 -2.25
CA GLU A 230 11.44 26.72 -2.92
C GLU A 230 10.61 25.57 -2.35
N GLY A 231 11.25 24.43 -2.05
CA GLY A 231 10.59 23.28 -1.43
C GLY A 231 10.06 23.61 -0.02
N LYS A 232 10.86 24.29 0.79
CA LYS A 232 10.44 24.76 2.13
C LYS A 232 9.27 25.74 2.04
N ARG A 233 9.32 26.68 1.08
CA ARG A 233 8.20 27.63 0.85
C ARG A 233 6.94 26.92 0.35
N ALA A 234 7.07 25.90 -0.48
CA ALA A 234 5.93 25.10 -0.92
C ALA A 234 5.25 24.35 0.25
N ILE A 235 6.06 23.78 1.15
CA ILE A 235 5.53 23.16 2.40
C ILE A 235 4.80 24.21 3.25
N LEU A 236 5.40 25.40 3.47
CA LEU A 236 4.77 26.47 4.22
C LEU A 236 3.44 26.89 3.58
N ASN A 237 3.39 27.06 2.26
CA ASN A 237 2.16 27.44 1.58
C ASN A 237 1.05 26.41 1.79
N LYS A 238 1.36 25.11 1.72
CA LYS A 238 0.38 24.05 1.97
C LYS A 238 -0.12 24.03 3.43
N LEU A 239 0.72 24.37 4.39
CA LEU A 239 0.29 24.54 5.78
C LEU A 239 -0.63 25.75 5.95
N VAL A 240 -0.32 26.87 5.28
CA VAL A 240 -1.19 28.07 5.26
C VAL A 240 -2.55 27.74 4.64
N GLU A 241 -2.57 27.02 3.53
CA GLU A 241 -3.81 26.58 2.88
C GLU A 241 -4.63 25.67 3.78
N ALA A 242 -4.01 24.65 4.39
CA ALA A 242 -4.67 23.66 5.21
C ALA A 242 -5.25 24.27 6.51
N GLU A 243 -4.41 24.95 7.31
CA GLU A 243 -4.85 25.57 8.56
C GLU A 243 -5.84 26.71 8.30
N GLY A 244 -5.56 27.55 7.30
CA GLY A 244 -6.41 28.68 6.95
C GLY A 244 -7.82 28.25 6.52
N PHE A 245 -7.93 27.14 5.79
CA PHE A 245 -9.23 26.57 5.42
C PHE A 245 -10.03 26.08 6.63
N GLU A 246 -9.40 25.31 7.54
CA GLU A 246 -10.06 24.82 8.76
C GLU A 246 -10.56 25.99 9.63
N LYS A 247 -9.69 26.97 9.90
CA LYS A 247 -10.06 28.19 10.67
C LYS A 247 -11.16 28.98 10.00
N PHE A 248 -11.17 29.05 8.67
CA PHE A 248 -12.19 29.77 7.93
C PHE A 248 -13.58 29.13 8.07
N ILE A 249 -13.66 27.80 7.86
CA ILE A 249 -14.93 27.08 8.00
C ILE A 249 -15.42 27.01 9.45
N ASP A 250 -14.51 27.01 10.42
CA ASP A 250 -14.86 27.10 11.85
C ASP A 250 -15.63 28.39 12.17
N VAL A 251 -15.12 29.52 11.72
CA VAL A 251 -15.75 30.83 11.94
C VAL A 251 -17.04 31.00 11.15
N LYS A 252 -17.09 30.54 9.89
CA LYS A 252 -18.24 30.77 9.00
C LYS A 252 -19.41 29.79 9.24
N TYR A 253 -19.12 28.59 9.73
CA TYR A 253 -20.09 27.49 9.89
C TYR A 253 -20.01 26.86 11.30
N THR A 254 -20.03 27.72 12.31
CA THR A 254 -19.97 27.34 13.73
C THR A 254 -21.02 26.26 14.05
N GLY A 255 -20.59 25.18 14.72
CA GLY A 255 -21.44 24.06 15.12
C GLY A 255 -21.83 23.08 14.01
N THR A 256 -21.44 23.33 12.76
CA THR A 256 -21.67 22.37 11.67
C THR A 256 -20.57 21.32 11.65
N LYS A 257 -20.93 20.04 11.67
CA LYS A 257 -19.97 18.93 11.63
C LYS A 257 -19.08 18.99 10.39
N ARG A 258 -17.74 19.00 10.59
CA ARG A 258 -16.73 19.04 9.55
C ARG A 258 -15.59 18.05 9.77
N PHE A 259 -15.34 17.58 11.01
CA PHE A 259 -14.25 16.71 11.39
C PHE A 259 -12.88 17.23 10.94
N GLY A 260 -12.50 18.39 11.47
CA GLY A 260 -11.32 19.14 11.05
C GLY A 260 -9.99 18.40 11.19
N LEU A 261 -9.02 18.84 10.39
CA LEU A 261 -7.65 18.32 10.36
C LEU A 261 -6.74 18.98 11.40
N ASP A 262 -7.22 19.97 12.12
CA ASP A 262 -6.44 20.81 13.04
C ASP A 262 -5.53 20.00 13.97
N GLY A 263 -4.22 20.25 13.89
CA GLY A 263 -3.15 19.53 14.59
C GLY A 263 -2.49 18.43 13.76
N ALA A 264 -2.92 18.21 12.51
CA ALA A 264 -2.38 17.20 11.61
C ALA A 264 -2.12 17.76 10.18
N GLU A 265 -1.95 19.06 10.05
CA GLU A 265 -1.87 19.78 8.77
C GLU A 265 -0.69 19.32 7.90
N SER A 266 0.38 18.79 8.49
CA SER A 266 1.54 18.23 7.76
C SER A 266 1.17 17.08 6.82
N MET A 267 0.00 16.44 7.00
CA MET A 267 -0.52 15.47 6.04
C MET A 267 -0.68 16.07 4.65
N VAL A 268 -1.11 17.33 4.52
CA VAL A 268 -1.39 17.94 3.21
C VAL A 268 -0.15 18.05 2.34
N PRO A 269 0.97 18.67 2.78
CA PRO A 269 2.20 18.67 2.00
C PRO A 269 2.79 17.27 1.79
N ALA A 270 2.57 16.33 2.71
CA ALA A 270 2.99 14.93 2.53
C ALA A 270 2.24 14.25 1.37
N LEU A 271 0.92 14.43 1.27
CA LEU A 271 0.11 13.90 0.16
C LEU A 271 0.55 14.51 -1.18
N GLU A 272 0.81 15.81 -1.23
CA GLU A 272 1.39 16.47 -2.41
C GLU A 272 2.73 15.83 -2.82
N GLN A 273 3.58 15.52 -1.86
CA GLN A 273 4.86 14.85 -2.12
C GLN A 273 4.67 13.42 -2.65
N ILE A 274 3.70 12.66 -2.10
CA ILE A 274 3.37 11.31 -2.60
C ILE A 274 2.94 11.38 -4.07
N ILE A 275 2.07 12.33 -4.41
CA ILE A 275 1.58 12.51 -5.79
C ILE A 275 2.74 12.92 -6.72
N LYS A 276 3.50 13.94 -6.33
CA LYS A 276 4.65 14.43 -7.10
C LYS A 276 5.70 13.35 -7.32
N ARG A 277 6.12 12.67 -6.24
CA ARG A 277 7.15 11.63 -6.33
C ARG A 277 6.65 10.39 -7.05
N GLY A 278 5.38 10.01 -6.81
CA GLY A 278 4.72 8.92 -7.51
C GLY A 278 4.71 9.16 -9.02
N GLY A 279 4.25 10.32 -9.47
CA GLY A 279 4.27 10.71 -10.89
C GLY A 279 5.66 10.64 -11.50
N ALA A 280 6.68 11.17 -10.81
CA ALA A 280 8.07 11.08 -11.26
C ALA A 280 8.62 9.63 -11.33
N LEU A 281 7.99 8.69 -10.62
CA LEU A 281 8.31 7.25 -10.64
C LEU A 281 7.34 6.43 -11.48
N GLY A 282 6.52 7.07 -12.33
CA GLY A 282 5.65 6.42 -13.29
C GLY A 282 4.24 6.09 -12.80
N VAL A 283 3.83 6.57 -11.63
CA VAL A 283 2.43 6.47 -11.19
C VAL A 283 1.56 7.37 -12.06
N GLN A 284 0.48 6.83 -12.57
CA GLN A 284 -0.49 7.52 -13.43
C GLN A 284 -1.85 7.71 -12.77
N ASP A 285 -2.17 6.83 -11.81
CA ASP A 285 -3.46 6.86 -11.11
C ASP A 285 -3.25 6.56 -9.62
N ILE A 286 -3.91 7.32 -8.76
CA ILE A 286 -3.91 7.08 -7.31
C ILE A 286 -5.37 6.90 -6.88
N ALA A 287 -5.69 5.69 -6.41
CA ALA A 287 -6.95 5.39 -5.77
C ALA A 287 -6.84 5.70 -4.26
N LEU A 288 -7.60 6.70 -3.79
CA LEU A 288 -7.57 7.14 -2.40
C LEU A 288 -8.75 6.60 -1.61
N GLY A 289 -8.47 6.21 -0.36
CA GLY A 289 -9.47 5.93 0.67
C GLY A 289 -9.12 6.65 1.95
N MET A 290 -10.11 7.17 2.66
CA MET A 290 -9.89 7.83 3.94
C MET A 290 -11.17 7.91 4.77
N ALA A 291 -11.00 8.02 6.09
CA ALA A 291 -12.08 8.35 7.02
C ALA A 291 -12.56 9.82 6.85
N HIS A 292 -13.44 10.25 7.75
CA HIS A 292 -14.03 11.60 7.73
C HIS A 292 -13.05 12.70 8.14
N ARG A 293 -12.07 12.42 9.02
CA ARG A 293 -11.14 13.44 9.55
C ARG A 293 -10.23 14.01 8.48
N GLY A 294 -10.24 15.33 8.32
CA GLY A 294 -9.48 16.03 7.30
C GLY A 294 -9.97 15.84 5.87
N ARG A 295 -11.09 15.15 5.66
CA ARG A 295 -11.59 14.85 4.31
C ARG A 295 -11.93 16.10 3.51
N LEU A 296 -12.52 17.10 4.15
CA LEU A 296 -12.83 18.37 3.47
C LEU A 296 -11.57 19.10 3.02
N ASN A 297 -10.50 19.02 3.84
CA ASN A 297 -9.21 19.57 3.50
C ASN A 297 -8.56 18.80 2.33
N VAL A 298 -8.61 17.48 2.34
CA VAL A 298 -8.15 16.66 1.20
C VAL A 298 -8.95 16.97 -0.06
N LEU A 299 -10.29 17.07 0.02
CA LEU A 299 -11.13 17.45 -1.12
C LEU A 299 -10.73 18.82 -1.71
N ALA A 300 -10.46 19.81 -0.85
CA ALA A 300 -10.09 21.15 -1.29
C ALA A 300 -8.65 21.22 -1.79
N GLN A 301 -7.67 20.89 -0.91
CA GLN A 301 -6.26 21.19 -1.14
C GLN A 301 -5.51 20.13 -1.96
N VAL A 302 -5.97 18.87 -1.92
CA VAL A 302 -5.31 17.77 -2.63
C VAL A 302 -6.07 17.40 -3.89
N MET A 303 -7.39 17.19 -3.80
CA MET A 303 -8.24 16.86 -4.95
C MET A 303 -8.58 18.07 -5.81
N GLY A 304 -8.39 19.29 -5.30
CA GLY A 304 -8.69 20.51 -6.05
C GLY A 304 -10.21 20.79 -6.25
N LYS A 305 -11.06 20.25 -5.38
CA LYS A 305 -12.47 20.60 -5.39
C LYS A 305 -12.62 22.09 -5.07
N PRO A 306 -13.31 22.89 -5.91
CA PRO A 306 -13.45 24.32 -5.67
C PRO A 306 -14.05 24.63 -4.31
N HIS A 307 -13.45 25.57 -3.56
CA HIS A 307 -13.96 25.97 -2.25
C HIS A 307 -15.39 26.44 -2.32
N ARG A 308 -15.78 27.14 -3.39
CA ARG A 308 -17.17 27.57 -3.65
C ARG A 308 -18.17 26.42 -3.69
N ALA A 309 -17.76 25.25 -4.17
CA ALA A 309 -18.60 24.05 -4.17
C ALA A 309 -18.80 23.52 -2.75
N ILE A 310 -17.73 23.47 -1.95
CA ILE A 310 -17.80 23.05 -0.54
C ILE A 310 -18.65 24.02 0.27
N PHE A 311 -18.50 25.33 0.07
CA PHE A 311 -19.31 26.34 0.75
C PHE A 311 -20.79 26.29 0.35
N HIS A 312 -21.09 25.95 -0.91
CA HIS A 312 -22.44 25.69 -1.36
C HIS A 312 -23.07 24.50 -0.61
N GLU A 313 -22.34 23.40 -0.46
CA GLU A 313 -22.77 22.23 0.31
C GLU A 313 -22.98 22.54 1.81
N PHE A 314 -22.17 23.40 2.40
CA PHE A 314 -22.36 23.87 3.78
C PHE A 314 -23.67 24.65 3.97
N LYS A 315 -24.14 25.34 2.95
CA LYS A 315 -25.43 26.05 2.95
C LYS A 315 -26.63 25.17 2.64
N GLY A 316 -26.44 23.85 2.54
CA GLY A 316 -27.50 22.88 2.22
C GLY A 316 -27.74 22.70 0.73
N GLY A 317 -26.85 23.23 -0.12
CA GLY A 317 -26.86 22.97 -1.55
C GLY A 317 -26.50 21.52 -1.86
N SER A 318 -27.07 20.98 -2.95
CA SER A 318 -26.77 19.63 -3.40
C SER A 318 -25.34 19.57 -3.99
N ALA A 319 -24.62 18.49 -3.69
CA ALA A 319 -23.38 18.15 -4.38
C ALA A 319 -23.63 17.65 -5.81
N THR A 320 -24.86 17.26 -6.12
CA THR A 320 -25.29 16.68 -7.41
C THR A 320 -26.18 17.63 -8.19
N PRO A 321 -26.13 17.60 -9.53
CA PRO A 321 -27.13 18.33 -10.34
C PRO A 321 -28.57 17.90 -10.01
N GLY A 322 -29.51 18.86 -10.02
CA GLY A 322 -30.92 18.62 -9.65
C GLY A 322 -31.70 17.64 -10.55
N GLU A 323 -31.08 17.22 -11.66
CA GLU A 323 -31.68 16.27 -12.61
C GLU A 323 -31.27 14.81 -12.30
N VAL A 324 -30.39 14.59 -11.32
CA VAL A 324 -29.91 13.27 -10.93
C VAL A 324 -30.60 12.85 -9.64
N GLU A 325 -31.40 11.80 -9.71
CA GLU A 325 -32.07 11.23 -8.54
C GLU A 325 -31.09 10.49 -7.62
N GLY A 326 -31.03 10.90 -6.36
CA GLY A 326 -30.27 10.24 -5.33
C GLY A 326 -30.63 10.74 -3.94
N SER A 327 -30.39 9.95 -2.90
CA SER A 327 -30.61 10.39 -1.51
C SER A 327 -29.54 11.39 -1.05
N GLY A 328 -28.39 11.41 -1.73
CA GLY A 328 -27.21 12.12 -1.27
C GLY A 328 -26.62 11.55 0.03
N ASP A 329 -25.52 12.11 0.46
CA ASP A 329 -24.86 11.81 1.73
C ASP A 329 -24.20 13.08 2.30
N VAL A 330 -23.75 13.00 3.53
CA VAL A 330 -23.04 14.12 4.17
C VAL A 330 -21.73 14.45 3.43
N LYS A 331 -21.39 15.73 3.39
CA LYS A 331 -20.27 16.24 2.58
C LYS A 331 -18.92 15.55 2.86
N TYR A 332 -18.68 15.11 4.08
CA TYR A 332 -17.46 14.43 4.49
C TYR A 332 -17.45 12.90 4.20
N HIS A 333 -18.43 12.39 3.45
CA HIS A 333 -18.43 11.03 2.88
C HIS A 333 -18.23 11.03 1.36
N LEU A 334 -18.37 12.18 0.72
CA LEU A 334 -18.35 12.28 -0.75
C LEU A 334 -16.95 11.97 -1.33
N GLY A 335 -16.96 11.34 -2.49
CA GLY A 335 -15.79 11.12 -3.31
C GLY A 335 -15.53 12.28 -4.28
N ALA A 336 -14.38 12.24 -4.93
CA ALA A 336 -14.00 13.17 -6.01
C ALA A 336 -13.00 12.51 -6.95
N SER A 337 -12.93 13.00 -8.19
CA SER A 337 -11.88 12.65 -9.15
C SER A 337 -11.30 13.95 -9.71
N SER A 338 -9.98 13.96 -9.91
CA SER A 338 -9.28 15.09 -10.51
C SER A 338 -7.92 14.68 -11.06
N ASP A 339 -7.41 15.48 -11.97
CA ASP A 339 -6.07 15.33 -12.49
C ASP A 339 -5.12 16.33 -11.80
N ARG A 340 -3.94 15.87 -11.44
CA ARG A 340 -2.86 16.71 -10.89
C ARG A 340 -1.64 16.59 -11.79
N GLU A 341 -0.90 17.66 -11.93
CA GLU A 341 0.32 17.69 -12.73
C GLU A 341 1.47 18.30 -11.94
N PHE A 342 2.59 17.60 -11.91
CA PHE A 342 3.84 18.02 -11.29
C PHE A 342 5.01 17.72 -12.22
N ASP A 343 5.80 18.73 -12.52
CA ASP A 343 7.01 18.60 -13.35
C ASP A 343 6.73 17.87 -14.69
N GLY A 344 5.57 18.11 -15.30
CA GLY A 344 5.12 17.48 -16.55
C GLY A 344 4.53 16.06 -16.38
N ASN A 345 4.47 15.53 -15.17
CA ASN A 345 3.87 14.23 -14.89
C ASN A 345 2.39 14.41 -14.45
N LYS A 346 1.48 13.90 -15.27
CA LYS A 346 0.05 13.91 -14.97
C LYS A 346 -0.31 12.68 -14.16
N VAL A 347 -1.00 12.87 -13.04
CA VAL A 347 -1.50 11.81 -12.16
C VAL A 347 -3.00 12.02 -11.93
N HIS A 348 -3.79 11.00 -12.24
CA HIS A 348 -5.21 10.99 -11.93
C HIS A 348 -5.46 10.58 -10.48
N LEU A 349 -6.23 11.38 -9.75
CA LEU A 349 -6.63 11.10 -8.37
C LEU A 349 -8.09 10.70 -8.30
N SER A 350 -8.39 9.67 -7.53
CA SER A 350 -9.74 9.17 -7.38
C SER A 350 -10.04 8.84 -5.92
N LEU A 351 -10.62 9.80 -5.18
CA LEU A 351 -11.06 9.61 -3.80
C LEU A 351 -12.38 8.85 -3.77
N THR A 352 -12.38 7.69 -3.16
CA THR A 352 -13.56 6.82 -3.05
C THR A 352 -14.52 7.37 -1.99
N ALA A 353 -15.82 7.44 -2.31
CA ALA A 353 -16.84 7.72 -1.33
C ALA A 353 -16.95 6.59 -0.29
N ASN A 354 -17.27 6.91 0.96
CA ASN A 354 -17.37 5.90 2.01
C ASN A 354 -18.36 6.31 3.13
N PRO A 355 -18.91 5.34 3.88
CA PRO A 355 -19.74 5.62 5.05
C PRO A 355 -18.92 6.03 6.28
N SER A 356 -19.58 6.26 7.40
CA SER A 356 -18.91 6.50 8.70
C SER A 356 -18.26 5.27 9.32
N HIS A 357 -18.46 4.08 8.76
CA HIS A 357 -17.83 2.84 9.21
C HIS A 357 -16.33 2.88 8.88
N LEU A 358 -15.53 3.06 9.93
CA LEU A 358 -14.08 3.27 9.76
C LEU A 358 -13.41 2.04 9.15
N GLU A 359 -12.48 2.26 8.23
CA GLU A 359 -11.63 1.28 7.55
C GLU A 359 -12.33 0.41 6.49
N ILE A 360 -13.68 0.40 6.43
CA ILE A 360 -14.39 -0.47 5.48
C ILE A 360 -14.16 -0.07 4.01
N VAL A 361 -13.73 1.15 3.76
CA VAL A 361 -13.35 1.61 2.40
C VAL A 361 -12.02 1.00 1.91
N ASN A 362 -11.19 0.47 2.81
CA ASN A 362 -9.86 -0.03 2.45
C ASN A 362 -9.92 -1.11 1.37
N PRO A 363 -10.64 -2.22 1.54
CA PRO A 363 -10.72 -3.24 0.50
C PRO A 363 -11.36 -2.72 -0.78
N VAL A 364 -12.32 -1.80 -0.70
CA VAL A 364 -12.95 -1.16 -1.87
C VAL A 364 -11.92 -0.40 -2.71
N VAL A 365 -11.03 0.35 -2.06
CA VAL A 365 -9.94 1.06 -2.75
C VAL A 365 -8.94 0.09 -3.38
N LEU A 366 -8.60 -1.00 -2.69
CA LEU A 366 -7.71 -2.03 -3.24
C LEU A 366 -8.32 -2.71 -4.46
N GLY A 367 -9.60 -3.07 -4.42
CA GLY A 367 -10.32 -3.64 -5.54
C GLY A 367 -10.42 -2.69 -6.74
N LYS A 368 -10.73 -1.41 -6.47
CA LYS A 368 -10.74 -0.36 -7.48
C LYS A 368 -9.36 -0.17 -8.13
N ALA A 369 -8.30 -0.17 -7.33
CA ALA A 369 -6.93 -0.09 -7.84
C ALA A 369 -6.59 -1.29 -8.73
N ARG A 370 -6.98 -2.51 -8.32
CA ARG A 370 -6.78 -3.73 -9.11
C ARG A 370 -7.50 -3.67 -10.47
N ALA A 371 -8.74 -3.24 -10.51
CA ALA A 371 -9.47 -3.09 -11.77
C ALA A 371 -8.79 -2.09 -12.71
N LYS A 372 -8.39 -0.93 -12.19
CA LYS A 372 -7.63 0.07 -12.96
C LYS A 372 -6.29 -0.48 -13.46
N GLN A 373 -5.61 -1.33 -12.69
CA GLN A 373 -4.39 -2.02 -13.11
C GLN A 373 -4.63 -2.99 -14.26
N ASP A 374 -5.71 -3.75 -14.19
CA ASP A 374 -6.07 -4.70 -15.26
C ASP A 374 -6.47 -3.97 -16.56
N GLN A 375 -6.91 -2.71 -16.48
CA GLN A 375 -7.21 -1.84 -17.63
C GLN A 375 -5.96 -1.23 -18.29
N LEU A 376 -4.78 -1.29 -17.68
CA LEU A 376 -3.54 -0.75 -18.26
C LEU A 376 -2.97 -1.61 -19.40
N ALA A 377 -3.46 -2.83 -19.58
CA ALA A 377 -2.98 -3.70 -20.62
C ALA A 377 -3.49 -3.25 -21.99
N ASP A 378 -2.59 -3.06 -22.94
CA ASP A 378 -2.90 -2.94 -24.38
C ASP A 378 -3.26 -4.29 -25.02
N LYS A 379 -3.71 -5.25 -24.19
CA LYS A 379 -3.91 -6.66 -24.54
C LYS A 379 -5.38 -7.04 -24.42
N PRO A 380 -5.80 -8.19 -24.98
CA PRO A 380 -7.16 -8.68 -24.81
C PRO A 380 -7.59 -8.65 -23.34
N ARG A 381 -8.83 -8.21 -23.08
CA ARG A 381 -9.36 -8.02 -21.73
C ARG A 381 -9.13 -9.25 -20.85
N GLY A 382 -8.47 -9.05 -19.74
CA GLY A 382 -8.25 -10.07 -18.74
C GLY A 382 -6.88 -10.77 -18.75
N GLU A 383 -5.92 -10.37 -19.59
CA GLU A 383 -4.55 -10.85 -19.42
C GLU A 383 -3.94 -10.35 -18.10
N ILE A 384 -3.04 -11.17 -17.50
CA ILE A 384 -2.36 -10.79 -16.26
C ILE A 384 -1.37 -9.67 -16.56
N VAL A 385 -1.63 -8.50 -15.97
CA VAL A 385 -0.71 -7.37 -16.02
C VAL A 385 0.47 -7.63 -15.07
N PRO A 386 1.73 -7.53 -15.53
CA PRO A 386 2.91 -7.65 -14.68
C PRO A 386 2.93 -6.66 -13.52
N LEU A 387 3.59 -7.00 -12.40
CA LEU A 387 3.59 -6.17 -11.19
C LEU A 387 4.21 -4.78 -11.39
N ASP A 388 5.24 -4.69 -12.20
CA ASP A 388 5.89 -3.42 -12.55
C ASP A 388 4.93 -2.48 -13.31
N GLN A 389 4.11 -3.02 -14.20
CA GLN A 389 3.06 -2.24 -14.87
C GLN A 389 1.92 -1.88 -13.90
N ARG A 390 1.53 -2.79 -13.00
CA ARG A 390 0.55 -2.50 -11.95
C ARG A 390 0.99 -1.37 -11.03
N ALA A 391 2.30 -1.17 -10.84
CA ALA A 391 2.84 -0.09 -10.02
C ALA A 391 2.44 1.31 -10.52
N ARG A 392 1.96 1.43 -11.77
CA ARG A 392 1.41 2.68 -12.34
C ARG A 392 0.10 3.13 -11.70
N VAL A 393 -0.61 2.22 -11.01
CA VAL A 393 -1.77 2.56 -10.18
C VAL A 393 -1.44 2.30 -8.72
N MET A 394 -1.57 3.32 -7.88
CA MET A 394 -1.21 3.27 -6.46
C MET A 394 -2.43 3.41 -5.58
N PRO A 395 -2.77 2.43 -4.74
CA PRO A 395 -3.71 2.64 -3.64
C PRO A 395 -3.04 3.42 -2.51
N LEU A 396 -3.71 4.49 -2.04
CA LEU A 396 -3.30 5.32 -0.93
C LEU A 396 -4.43 5.38 0.10
N LEU A 397 -4.16 4.87 1.29
CA LEU A 397 -5.13 4.74 2.38
C LEU A 397 -4.73 5.62 3.56
N ILE A 398 -5.66 6.46 4.04
CA ILE A 398 -5.44 7.39 5.14
C ILE A 398 -6.32 6.96 6.31
N HIS A 399 -5.71 6.76 7.46
CA HIS A 399 -6.30 6.11 8.63
C HIS A 399 -6.28 7.00 9.87
N GLY A 400 -7.19 6.75 10.80
CA GLY A 400 -7.02 7.15 12.20
C GLY A 400 -6.34 6.04 12.99
N ASP A 401 -5.54 6.40 14.02
CA ASP A 401 -4.73 5.44 14.79
C ASP A 401 -5.55 4.36 15.49
N ALA A 402 -6.64 4.76 16.16
CA ALA A 402 -7.48 3.81 16.89
C ALA A 402 -8.20 2.82 15.94
N ALA A 403 -8.65 3.30 14.77
CA ALA A 403 -9.30 2.46 13.79
C ALA A 403 -8.33 1.52 13.10
N PHE A 404 -7.15 2.00 12.74
CA PHE A 404 -6.11 1.17 12.11
C PHE A 404 -5.67 0.00 13.00
N ALA A 405 -5.50 0.26 14.30
CA ALA A 405 -5.14 -0.78 15.25
C ALA A 405 -6.30 -1.73 15.61
N GLY A 406 -7.56 -1.25 15.54
CA GLY A 406 -8.71 -1.94 16.13
C GLY A 406 -9.65 -2.64 15.15
N GLN A 407 -9.74 -2.16 13.90
CA GLN A 407 -10.65 -2.73 12.90
C GLN A 407 -10.03 -3.92 12.19
N GLY A 408 -10.65 -5.11 12.30
CA GLY A 408 -10.14 -6.36 11.74
C GLY A 408 -9.91 -6.32 10.22
N VAL A 409 -10.71 -5.55 9.50
CA VAL A 409 -10.59 -5.38 8.04
C VAL A 409 -9.22 -4.82 7.62
N VAL A 410 -8.52 -4.10 8.49
CA VAL A 410 -7.15 -3.62 8.22
C VAL A 410 -6.19 -4.79 8.09
N ALA A 411 -6.22 -5.72 9.05
CA ALA A 411 -5.41 -6.94 9.00
C ALA A 411 -5.79 -7.83 7.81
N GLU A 412 -7.06 -7.94 7.50
CA GLU A 412 -7.54 -8.67 6.32
C GLU A 412 -7.00 -8.07 5.02
N CYS A 413 -7.01 -6.73 4.88
CA CYS A 413 -6.43 -6.05 3.71
C CYS A 413 -4.92 -6.29 3.58
N PHE A 414 -4.19 -6.31 4.69
CA PHE A 414 -2.78 -6.70 4.66
C PHE A 414 -2.60 -8.16 4.25
N GLY A 415 -3.45 -9.06 4.71
CA GLY A 415 -3.46 -10.46 4.29
C GLY A 415 -3.68 -10.65 2.79
N LEU A 416 -4.46 -9.77 2.15
CA LEU A 416 -4.69 -9.78 0.69
C LEU A 416 -3.46 -9.32 -0.12
N SER A 417 -2.55 -8.53 0.46
CA SER A 417 -1.52 -7.77 -0.26
C SER A 417 -0.54 -8.60 -1.09
N GLY A 418 -0.25 -9.85 -0.67
CA GLY A 418 0.64 -10.79 -1.36
C GLY A 418 -0.07 -11.79 -2.27
N LEU A 419 -1.39 -11.91 -2.19
CA LEU A 419 -2.15 -12.96 -2.87
C LEU A 419 -2.35 -12.66 -4.35
N ARG A 420 -2.14 -13.67 -5.20
CA ARG A 420 -2.19 -13.55 -6.67
C ARG A 420 -3.45 -12.85 -7.18
N GLY A 421 -4.61 -13.20 -6.64
CA GLY A 421 -5.91 -12.66 -7.04
C GLY A 421 -6.17 -11.23 -6.57
N HIS A 422 -5.48 -10.76 -5.53
CA HIS A 422 -5.80 -9.53 -4.81
C HIS A 422 -4.64 -8.52 -4.73
N ARG A 423 -3.39 -8.92 -4.98
CA ARG A 423 -2.22 -8.04 -4.91
C ARG A 423 -2.30 -6.87 -5.88
N VAL A 424 -1.92 -5.69 -5.42
CA VAL A 424 -2.02 -4.41 -6.13
C VAL A 424 -0.67 -3.69 -6.29
N ALA A 425 0.44 -4.45 -6.34
CA ALA A 425 1.80 -3.91 -6.38
C ALA A 425 2.10 -2.93 -5.22
N GLY A 426 1.65 -3.30 -4.02
CA GLY A 426 1.82 -2.51 -2.79
C GLY A 426 0.82 -1.38 -2.62
N SER A 427 0.52 -1.06 -1.38
CA SER A 427 -0.31 0.05 -0.93
C SER A 427 0.49 0.99 -0.04
N LEU A 428 0.17 2.27 -0.03
CA LEU A 428 0.73 3.25 0.87
C LEU A 428 -0.32 3.57 1.94
N HIS A 429 0.05 3.39 3.20
CA HIS A 429 -0.80 3.65 4.35
C HIS A 429 -0.29 4.87 5.11
N PHE A 430 -1.16 5.83 5.36
CA PHE A 430 -0.85 7.05 6.10
C PHE A 430 -1.74 7.14 7.34
N ILE A 431 -1.17 7.02 8.53
CA ILE A 431 -1.91 7.08 9.80
C ILE A 431 -1.84 8.49 10.37
N ILE A 432 -3.01 9.11 10.56
CA ILE A 432 -3.16 10.32 11.36
C ILE A 432 -3.25 9.88 12.82
N ASN A 433 -2.10 9.73 13.46
CA ASN A 433 -2.00 9.27 14.85
C ASN A 433 -2.17 10.45 15.81
N ASN A 434 -3.41 10.83 16.03
CA ASN A 434 -3.72 11.93 16.95
C ASN A 434 -3.81 11.51 18.43
N GLN A 435 -3.42 10.28 18.74
CA GLN A 435 -3.24 9.74 20.08
C GLN A 435 -4.54 9.72 20.92
N ILE A 436 -5.69 9.62 20.25
CA ILE A 436 -6.99 9.51 20.92
C ILE A 436 -8.03 8.85 20.00
N GLY A 437 -8.74 7.84 20.50
CA GLY A 437 -9.88 7.23 19.82
C GLY A 437 -11.20 7.80 20.34
N PHE A 438 -11.77 8.80 19.70
CA PHE A 438 -12.93 9.59 20.17
C PHE A 438 -12.66 10.19 21.56
N THR A 439 -12.92 9.44 22.65
CA THR A 439 -12.66 9.84 24.04
C THR A 439 -11.65 8.94 24.75
N THR A 440 -11.14 7.90 24.08
CA THR A 440 -10.34 6.84 24.68
C THR A 440 -8.86 7.05 24.42
N ASN A 441 -8.07 7.05 25.49
CA ASN A 441 -6.62 7.12 25.40
C ASN A 441 -6.04 5.82 24.82
N PRO A 442 -4.98 5.84 23.99
CA PRO A 442 -4.36 4.66 23.39
C PRO A 442 -4.01 3.54 24.36
N ARG A 443 -3.55 3.84 25.57
CA ARG A 443 -3.26 2.82 26.61
C ARG A 443 -4.44 1.94 27.01
N TRP A 444 -5.68 2.37 26.70
CA TRP A 444 -6.90 1.61 26.94
C TRP A 444 -7.50 1.05 25.65
N ALA A 445 -6.99 1.47 24.50
CA ALA A 445 -7.56 1.17 23.19
C ALA A 445 -6.78 0.10 22.41
N ARG A 446 -5.50 -0.10 22.70
CA ARG A 446 -4.66 -1.11 22.04
C ARG A 446 -3.59 -1.66 22.97
N SER A 447 -3.18 -2.92 22.70
CA SER A 447 -2.13 -3.60 23.47
C SER A 447 -0.73 -3.33 22.93
N SER A 448 -0.62 -2.96 21.65
CA SER A 448 0.66 -2.68 21.00
C SER A 448 1.15 -1.25 21.28
N PRO A 449 2.46 -1.01 21.27
CA PRO A 449 3.04 0.34 21.41
C PRO A 449 2.54 1.29 20.32
N TYR A 450 2.48 0.83 19.07
CA TYR A 450 2.09 1.64 17.93
C TYR A 450 0.83 1.09 17.24
N PRO A 451 -0.02 1.97 16.66
CA PRO A 451 -1.16 1.51 15.87
C PRO A 451 -0.71 0.72 14.63
N SER A 452 0.47 1.04 14.11
CA SER A 452 1.10 0.45 12.93
C SER A 452 1.63 -0.97 13.12
N ASP A 453 1.66 -1.50 14.35
CA ASP A 453 2.19 -2.84 14.62
C ASP A 453 1.46 -3.96 13.87
N VAL A 454 0.21 -3.77 13.50
CA VAL A 454 -0.55 -4.72 12.67
C VAL A 454 0.11 -4.95 11.29
N ALA A 455 0.83 -3.97 10.77
CA ALA A 455 1.51 -4.09 9.48
C ALA A 455 2.78 -4.98 9.51
N LYS A 456 3.30 -5.26 10.71
CA LYS A 456 4.45 -6.17 10.89
C LYS A 456 4.13 -7.60 10.47
N MET A 457 2.85 -8.02 10.48
CA MET A 457 2.44 -9.37 10.06
C MET A 457 2.79 -9.69 8.60
N ILE A 458 2.95 -8.67 7.76
CA ILE A 458 3.30 -8.81 6.34
C ILE A 458 4.67 -8.19 6.02
N GLU A 459 5.47 -7.93 7.04
CA GLU A 459 6.81 -7.36 6.92
C GLU A 459 6.86 -5.97 6.25
N ALA A 460 5.80 -5.18 6.39
CA ALA A 460 5.79 -3.82 5.86
C ALA A 460 6.69 -2.89 6.70
N PRO A 461 7.60 -2.11 6.10
CA PRO A 461 8.37 -1.13 6.84
C PRO A 461 7.47 0.01 7.34
N ILE A 462 7.81 0.56 8.51
CA ILE A 462 7.04 1.58 9.19
C ILE A 462 7.94 2.80 9.43
N LEU A 463 7.45 3.96 9.03
CA LEU A 463 8.08 5.26 9.24
C LEU A 463 7.23 6.06 10.24
N HIS A 464 7.66 6.13 11.49
CA HIS A 464 7.05 7.01 12.50
C HIS A 464 7.60 8.41 12.35
N VAL A 465 6.77 9.42 12.46
CA VAL A 465 7.20 10.80 12.29
C VAL A 465 6.38 11.78 13.13
N ASN A 466 7.04 12.80 13.67
CA ASN A 466 6.40 13.90 14.39
C ASN A 466 5.71 14.86 13.40
N GLY A 467 4.42 15.05 13.55
CA GLY A 467 3.60 15.92 12.69
C GLY A 467 3.96 17.41 12.76
N ASP A 468 4.62 17.87 13.82
CA ASP A 468 5.11 19.25 13.93
C ASP A 468 6.45 19.50 13.21
N ASP A 469 7.02 18.46 12.60
CA ASP A 469 8.15 18.58 11.69
C ASP A 469 7.71 18.26 10.23
N PRO A 470 7.14 19.24 9.51
CA PRO A 470 6.60 19.00 8.19
C PRO A 470 7.66 18.59 7.15
N GLU A 471 8.92 18.98 7.32
CA GLU A 471 10.02 18.54 6.47
C GLU A 471 10.28 17.04 6.66
N ALA A 472 10.28 16.56 7.90
CA ALA A 472 10.40 15.13 8.21
C ALA A 472 9.21 14.32 7.67
N VAL A 473 7.98 14.83 7.79
CA VAL A 473 6.77 14.17 7.26
C VAL A 473 6.83 14.05 5.74
N VAL A 474 7.22 15.11 5.05
CA VAL A 474 7.39 15.13 3.58
C VAL A 474 8.53 14.19 3.14
N TYR A 475 9.61 14.11 3.93
CA TYR A 475 10.69 13.16 3.67
C TYR A 475 10.22 11.70 3.82
N CYS A 476 9.49 11.36 4.88
CA CYS A 476 8.90 10.03 5.06
C CYS A 476 7.96 9.67 3.90
N ALA A 477 7.13 10.62 3.44
CA ALA A 477 6.26 10.45 2.29
C ALA A 477 7.05 10.11 1.01
N LYS A 478 8.19 10.78 0.80
CA LYS A 478 9.09 10.50 -0.32
C LYS A 478 9.70 9.11 -0.23
N VAL A 479 10.25 8.73 0.92
CA VAL A 479 10.88 7.41 1.14
C VAL A 479 9.86 6.27 0.98
N ALA A 480 8.67 6.42 1.56
CA ALA A 480 7.59 5.45 1.45
C ALA A 480 7.15 5.24 -0.01
N THR A 481 6.99 6.32 -0.76
CA THR A 481 6.64 6.25 -2.20
C THR A 481 7.74 5.53 -3.00
N GLU A 482 9.00 5.85 -2.74
CA GLU A 482 10.15 5.21 -3.40
C GLU A 482 10.24 3.71 -3.06
N PHE A 483 10.02 3.33 -1.80
CA PHE A 483 9.99 1.93 -1.38
C PHE A 483 8.89 1.16 -2.09
N ARG A 484 7.64 1.66 -2.04
CA ARG A 484 6.50 1.03 -2.71
C ARG A 484 6.73 0.85 -4.20
N GLN A 485 7.25 1.86 -4.89
CA GLN A 485 7.51 1.80 -6.34
C GLN A 485 8.66 0.85 -6.70
N ARG A 486 9.60 0.64 -5.79
CA ARG A 486 10.73 -0.25 -6.02
C ARG A 486 10.41 -1.71 -5.73
N PHE A 487 9.73 -1.98 -4.62
CA PHE A 487 9.53 -3.35 -4.11
C PHE A 487 8.11 -3.86 -4.31
N HIS A 488 7.19 -3.00 -4.74
CA HIS A 488 5.79 -3.36 -4.98
C HIS A 488 5.11 -3.97 -3.73
N LYS A 489 5.51 -3.51 -2.55
CA LYS A 489 5.00 -3.95 -1.24
C LYS A 489 4.35 -2.81 -0.48
N PRO A 490 3.47 -3.11 0.48
CA PRO A 490 2.90 -2.11 1.39
C PRO A 490 3.97 -1.41 2.22
N VAL A 491 3.69 -0.17 2.60
CA VAL A 491 4.51 0.65 3.49
C VAL A 491 3.62 1.55 4.32
N VAL A 492 4.01 1.81 5.57
CA VAL A 492 3.22 2.59 6.52
C VAL A 492 3.97 3.84 6.96
N ILE A 493 3.28 4.97 6.96
CA ILE A 493 3.70 6.22 7.61
C ILE A 493 2.79 6.42 8.82
N ASP A 494 3.34 6.47 10.01
CA ASP A 494 2.64 6.71 11.26
C ASP A 494 2.98 8.12 11.75
N MET A 495 2.14 9.10 11.40
CA MET A 495 2.35 10.51 11.75
C MET A 495 1.74 10.81 13.11
N PHE A 496 2.59 10.92 14.14
CA PHE A 496 2.21 11.37 15.47
C PHE A 496 1.83 12.85 15.43
N CYS A 497 0.61 13.13 15.85
CA CYS A 497 0.04 14.46 15.86
C CYS A 497 -0.93 14.60 17.03
N TYR A 498 -1.78 15.59 17.00
CA TYR A 498 -2.84 15.76 17.98
C TYR A 498 -4.13 16.24 17.30
N ARG A 499 -5.24 16.10 17.99
CA ARG A 499 -6.53 16.64 17.57
C ARG A 499 -6.81 17.90 18.38
N ARG A 500 -6.76 19.06 17.74
CA ARG A 500 -6.85 20.35 18.45
C ARG A 500 -8.21 20.59 19.09
N PHE A 501 -9.30 20.17 18.45
CA PHE A 501 -10.67 20.33 18.92
C PHE A 501 -11.29 18.98 19.32
N GLY A 502 -12.59 18.94 19.63
CA GLY A 502 -13.31 17.72 19.92
C GLY A 502 -13.35 16.71 18.76
N HIS A 503 -13.96 15.57 18.98
CA HIS A 503 -14.17 14.61 17.91
C HIS A 503 -14.97 15.21 16.74
N ASN A 504 -15.97 15.98 17.10
CA ASN A 504 -16.70 16.86 16.19
C ASN A 504 -16.95 18.19 16.92
N GLU A 505 -17.59 19.14 16.27
CA GLU A 505 -17.79 20.51 16.72
C GLU A 505 -18.74 20.66 17.92
N GLY A 506 -19.45 19.60 18.29
CA GLY A 506 -20.29 19.55 19.49
C GLY A 506 -19.66 18.81 20.68
N ASP A 507 -18.42 18.34 20.54
CA ASP A 507 -17.69 17.56 21.57
C ASP A 507 -16.71 18.43 22.35
N GLU A 508 -16.77 18.37 23.69
CA GLU A 508 -15.79 19.00 24.58
C GLU A 508 -14.80 17.93 25.14
N PRO A 509 -13.63 17.81 24.53
CA PRO A 509 -12.71 16.72 24.83
C PRO A 509 -12.03 16.83 26.18
N SER A 510 -12.03 17.99 26.82
CA SER A 510 -11.43 18.17 28.16
C SER A 510 -12.21 17.42 29.25
N PHE A 511 -13.45 17.01 29.00
CA PHE A 511 -14.21 16.19 29.94
C PHE A 511 -13.54 14.84 30.21
N THR A 512 -12.87 14.26 29.24
CA THR A 512 -12.22 12.94 29.33
C THR A 512 -10.69 13.02 29.27
N GLN A 513 -10.13 14.08 28.68
CA GLN A 513 -8.69 14.24 28.44
C GLN A 513 -8.19 15.63 28.92
N PRO A 514 -8.37 15.99 30.21
CA PRO A 514 -8.09 17.36 30.67
C PRO A 514 -6.60 17.75 30.58
N VAL A 515 -5.69 16.82 30.86
CA VAL A 515 -4.23 17.06 30.80
C VAL A 515 -3.75 17.25 29.36
N MET A 516 -4.16 16.37 28.48
CA MET A 516 -3.84 16.44 27.05
C MET A 516 -4.33 17.76 26.45
N TYR A 517 -5.59 18.11 26.67
CA TYR A 517 -6.17 19.33 26.08
C TYR A 517 -5.66 20.63 26.75
N LYS A 518 -5.19 20.58 27.99
CA LYS A 518 -4.45 21.68 28.56
C LYS A 518 -3.14 21.94 27.81
N LYS A 519 -2.40 20.88 27.48
CA LYS A 519 -1.18 20.99 26.67
C LYS A 519 -1.52 21.46 25.23
N ILE A 520 -2.51 20.88 24.57
CA ILE A 520 -2.92 21.25 23.20
C ILE A 520 -3.27 22.75 23.10
N ARG A 521 -4.03 23.29 24.08
CA ARG A 521 -4.41 24.71 24.08
C ARG A 521 -3.22 25.65 24.21
N ALA A 522 -2.16 25.22 24.90
CA ALA A 522 -0.93 25.99 25.06
C ALA A 522 0.08 25.78 23.94
N HIS A 523 -0.14 24.76 23.10
CA HIS A 523 0.78 24.37 22.03
C HIS A 523 0.57 25.26 20.79
N PRO A 524 1.63 25.85 20.20
CA PRO A 524 1.51 26.58 18.94
C PRO A 524 1.09 25.65 17.81
N THR A 525 0.55 26.20 16.72
CA THR A 525 0.20 25.38 15.55
C THR A 525 1.46 24.95 14.78
N THR A 526 1.37 23.86 14.05
CA THR A 526 2.47 23.40 13.17
C THR A 526 2.89 24.50 12.19
N LEU A 527 1.94 25.28 11.67
CA LEU A 527 2.20 26.43 10.81
C LEU A 527 3.02 27.50 11.55
N GLU A 528 2.68 27.84 12.81
CA GLU A 528 3.43 28.83 13.61
C GLU A 528 4.86 28.35 13.90
N ILE A 529 5.02 27.08 14.26
CA ILE A 529 6.33 26.46 14.53
C ILE A 529 7.20 26.53 13.26
N TYR A 530 6.64 26.12 12.13
CA TYR A 530 7.38 26.05 10.89
C TYR A 530 7.69 27.42 10.29
N ALA A 531 6.74 28.36 10.32
CA ALA A 531 6.98 29.73 9.88
C ALA A 531 8.13 30.39 10.66
N LYS A 532 8.13 30.24 11.99
CA LYS A 532 9.22 30.75 12.84
C LYS A 532 10.57 30.12 12.50
N LYS A 533 10.61 28.81 12.25
CA LYS A 533 11.82 28.10 11.79
C LYS A 533 12.34 28.71 10.49
N LEU A 534 11.47 28.91 9.52
CA LEU A 534 11.85 29.43 8.19
C LEU A 534 12.28 30.90 8.24
N GLU A 535 11.73 31.72 9.14
CA GLU A 535 12.20 33.07 9.39
C GLU A 535 13.62 33.08 9.98
N GLN A 536 13.88 32.18 10.96
CA GLN A 536 15.22 32.02 11.55
C GLN A 536 16.26 31.53 10.53
N GLU A 537 15.87 30.66 9.64
CA GLU A 537 16.72 30.17 8.54
C GLU A 537 16.88 31.18 7.39
N GLY A 538 16.15 32.30 7.42
CA GLY A 538 16.14 33.32 6.35
C GLY A 538 15.51 32.84 5.05
N VAL A 539 14.70 31.80 5.10
CA VAL A 539 13.95 31.27 3.92
C VAL A 539 12.80 32.21 3.57
N VAL A 540 12.10 32.72 4.56
CA VAL A 540 11.05 33.73 4.43
C VAL A 540 11.40 34.98 5.22
N ALA A 541 10.87 36.12 4.81
CA ALA A 541 11.06 37.39 5.52
C ALA A 541 10.12 37.46 6.74
N ALA A 542 10.49 38.27 7.72
CA ALA A 542 9.63 38.51 8.87
C ALA A 542 8.25 39.04 8.45
N GLY A 543 7.19 38.44 8.98
CA GLY A 543 5.79 38.76 8.65
C GLY A 543 5.34 38.27 7.26
N GLU A 544 6.14 37.53 6.54
CA GLU A 544 5.75 36.97 5.23
C GLU A 544 4.65 35.89 5.38
N ALA A 545 4.76 35.03 6.38
CA ALA A 545 3.73 34.02 6.67
C ALA A 545 2.37 34.69 7.00
N ASP A 546 2.36 35.81 7.69
CA ASP A 546 1.11 36.53 8.00
C ASP A 546 0.49 37.15 6.76
N ARG A 547 1.29 37.63 5.82
CA ARG A 547 0.79 38.06 4.50
C ARG A 547 0.17 36.90 3.72
N MET A 548 0.82 35.74 3.68
CA MET A 548 0.29 34.55 3.02
C MET A 548 -1.05 34.13 3.63
N LYS A 549 -1.19 34.15 4.98
CA LYS A 549 -2.46 33.89 5.67
C LYS A 549 -3.54 34.89 5.28
N ALA A 550 -3.21 36.17 5.19
CA ALA A 550 -4.17 37.23 4.82
C ALA A 550 -4.62 37.08 3.36
N GLU A 551 -3.70 36.84 2.44
CA GLU A 551 -4.00 36.59 1.01
C GLU A 551 -4.88 35.35 0.85
N TRP A 552 -4.57 34.26 1.55
CA TRP A 552 -5.37 33.05 1.55
C TRP A 552 -6.79 33.26 2.10
N ARG A 553 -6.91 34.00 3.19
CA ARG A 553 -8.21 34.36 3.75
C ARG A 553 -9.03 35.19 2.77
N ALA A 554 -8.43 36.17 2.08
CA ALA A 554 -9.11 36.95 1.05
C ALA A 554 -9.60 36.08 -0.11
N HIS A 555 -8.80 35.09 -0.54
CA HIS A 555 -9.22 34.09 -1.51
C HIS A 555 -10.46 33.31 -1.04
N LEU A 556 -10.45 32.80 0.21
CA LEU A 556 -11.59 32.06 0.76
C LEU A 556 -12.86 32.90 0.91
N GLU A 557 -12.75 34.21 1.24
CA GLU A 557 -13.90 35.11 1.26
C GLU A 557 -14.49 35.29 -0.14
N ALA A 558 -13.65 35.43 -1.17
CA ALA A 558 -14.11 35.53 -2.56
C ALA A 558 -14.80 34.22 -3.04
N GLU A 559 -14.25 33.08 -2.66
CA GLU A 559 -14.86 31.77 -2.95
C GLU A 559 -16.18 31.56 -2.21
N LEU A 560 -16.32 32.09 -0.98
CA LEU A 560 -17.55 32.06 -0.21
C LEU A 560 -18.66 32.88 -0.90
N GLU A 561 -18.32 34.05 -1.44
CA GLU A 561 -19.25 34.87 -2.20
C GLU A 561 -19.66 34.18 -3.49
N ALA A 562 -18.69 33.64 -4.24
CA ALA A 562 -18.95 32.89 -5.48
C ALA A 562 -19.80 31.62 -5.23
N GLY A 563 -19.71 31.03 -4.05
CA GLY A 563 -20.51 29.85 -3.64
C GLY A 563 -22.00 30.11 -3.56
N GLN A 564 -22.45 31.39 -3.51
CA GLN A 564 -23.89 31.74 -3.48
C GLN A 564 -24.62 31.46 -4.81
N SER A 565 -23.88 31.56 -5.91
CA SER A 565 -24.38 31.31 -7.27
C SER A 565 -23.88 30.00 -7.89
N TYR A 566 -23.19 29.21 -7.13
CA TYR A 566 -22.59 27.95 -7.61
C TYR A 566 -23.71 26.95 -8.02
N ARG A 567 -23.47 26.28 -9.15
CA ARG A 567 -24.29 25.16 -9.60
C ARG A 567 -23.38 23.98 -9.92
N PRO A 568 -23.68 22.76 -9.42
CA PRO A 568 -22.94 21.56 -9.75
C PRO A 568 -22.94 21.31 -11.26
N ASN A 569 -21.81 20.87 -11.80
CA ASN A 569 -21.68 20.53 -13.20
C ASN A 569 -22.15 19.09 -13.45
N LYS A 570 -22.78 18.86 -14.62
CA LYS A 570 -23.27 17.54 -15.04
C LYS A 570 -22.15 16.57 -15.45
N ALA A 571 -20.97 17.08 -15.79
CA ALA A 571 -19.99 16.36 -16.58
C ALA A 571 -19.31 15.16 -15.87
N ASP A 572 -19.41 15.04 -14.53
CA ASP A 572 -18.53 14.13 -13.76
C ASP A 572 -19.21 12.82 -13.32
N TRP A 573 -20.43 12.51 -13.74
CA TRP A 573 -21.23 11.47 -13.07
C TRP A 573 -21.24 10.09 -13.74
N LEU A 574 -20.95 9.98 -15.02
CA LEU A 574 -20.88 8.71 -15.76
C LEU A 574 -19.79 8.79 -16.83
N ASP A 575 -18.61 9.25 -16.44
CA ASP A 575 -17.45 9.36 -17.31
C ASP A 575 -16.53 8.11 -17.26
N GLY A 576 -15.56 8.08 -18.14
CA GLY A 576 -14.57 6.99 -18.24
C GLY A 576 -15.22 5.69 -18.73
N ARG A 577 -14.99 4.60 -18.04
CA ARG A 577 -15.50 3.26 -18.41
C ARG A 577 -17.01 3.08 -18.32
N TRP A 578 -17.70 3.94 -17.55
CA TRP A 578 -19.16 3.96 -17.46
C TRP A 578 -19.82 4.75 -18.59
N SER A 579 -19.00 5.44 -19.41
CA SER A 579 -19.51 6.24 -20.54
C SER A 579 -20.24 5.35 -21.55
N GLY A 580 -21.46 5.76 -21.92
CA GLY A 580 -22.30 5.01 -22.86
C GLY A 580 -23.24 3.98 -22.23
N MET A 581 -23.06 3.67 -20.94
CA MET A 581 -24.04 2.85 -20.23
C MET A 581 -25.30 3.66 -19.94
N LYS A 582 -26.45 3.05 -20.10
CA LYS A 582 -27.75 3.69 -19.90
C LYS A 582 -28.31 3.29 -18.56
N ALA A 583 -28.76 4.27 -17.78
CA ALA A 583 -29.64 3.99 -16.65
C ALA A 583 -30.97 3.40 -17.16
N MET A 584 -31.50 2.47 -16.40
CA MET A 584 -32.80 1.86 -16.67
C MET A 584 -33.86 2.93 -16.72
N GLN A 585 -34.54 3.10 -17.85
CA GLN A 585 -35.60 4.11 -18.02
C GLN A 585 -36.95 3.62 -17.58
N ASP A 586 -37.19 2.28 -17.61
CA ASP A 586 -38.45 1.66 -17.19
C ASP A 586 -38.18 0.32 -16.49
N VAL A 587 -38.90 0.06 -15.40
CA VAL A 587 -38.82 -1.20 -14.63
C VAL A 587 -39.23 -2.41 -15.50
N ASP A 588 -40.07 -2.23 -16.48
CA ASP A 588 -40.50 -3.28 -17.40
C ASP A 588 -39.41 -3.63 -18.47
N ASP A 589 -38.58 -2.69 -18.85
CA ASP A 589 -37.51 -2.90 -19.83
C ASP A 589 -36.41 -3.81 -19.30
N ALA A 590 -36.06 -3.72 -18.02
CA ALA A 590 -35.05 -4.54 -17.39
C ALA A 590 -35.41 -6.03 -17.28
N ARG A 591 -36.71 -6.35 -17.26
CA ARG A 591 -37.21 -7.73 -17.14
C ARG A 591 -37.30 -8.48 -18.48
N ARG A 592 -37.03 -7.83 -19.60
CA ARG A 592 -37.24 -8.37 -20.95
C ARG A 592 -35.95 -8.60 -21.73
N GLY A 593 -34.80 -8.67 -21.04
CA GLY A 593 -33.53 -9.01 -21.68
C GLY A 593 -33.61 -10.35 -22.42
N ARG A 594 -33.11 -10.38 -23.66
CA ARG A 594 -32.95 -11.62 -24.41
C ARG A 594 -31.65 -12.27 -24.01
N THR A 595 -31.72 -13.27 -23.14
CA THR A 595 -30.55 -13.98 -22.58
C THR A 595 -30.31 -15.35 -23.22
N GLY A 596 -31.16 -15.75 -24.18
CA GLY A 596 -31.01 -17.02 -24.89
C GLY A 596 -29.80 -17.04 -25.80
N VAL A 597 -29.05 -18.14 -25.78
CA VAL A 597 -27.86 -18.39 -26.60
C VAL A 597 -28.14 -19.60 -27.50
N ALA A 598 -27.59 -19.58 -28.72
CA ALA A 598 -27.76 -20.71 -29.66
C ALA A 598 -27.20 -22.02 -29.07
N VAL A 599 -27.94 -23.10 -29.23
CA VAL A 599 -27.56 -24.42 -28.69
C VAL A 599 -26.18 -24.88 -29.20
N GLU A 600 -25.88 -24.59 -30.48
CA GLU A 600 -24.59 -24.92 -31.09
C GLU A 600 -23.43 -24.23 -30.35
N THR A 601 -23.60 -22.97 -29.96
CA THR A 601 -22.60 -22.24 -29.18
C THR A 601 -22.43 -22.85 -27.80
N LEU A 602 -23.52 -23.22 -27.11
CA LEU A 602 -23.46 -23.89 -25.81
C LEU A 602 -22.75 -25.23 -25.88
N LYS A 603 -23.01 -26.02 -26.96
CA LYS A 603 -22.32 -27.29 -27.21
C LYS A 603 -20.84 -27.11 -27.55
N GLU A 604 -20.47 -26.07 -28.29
CA GLU A 604 -19.07 -25.73 -28.55
C GLU A 604 -18.34 -25.44 -27.25
N ILE A 605 -18.91 -24.56 -26.40
CA ILE A 605 -18.37 -24.25 -25.05
C ILE A 605 -18.27 -25.53 -24.23
N GLY A 606 -19.32 -26.33 -24.18
CA GLY A 606 -19.38 -27.57 -23.41
C GLY A 606 -18.28 -28.58 -23.77
N ARG A 607 -18.01 -28.76 -25.08
CA ARG A 607 -16.91 -29.61 -25.55
C ARG A 607 -15.56 -29.12 -25.08
N LYS A 608 -15.30 -27.82 -25.13
CA LYS A 608 -14.06 -27.20 -24.63
C LYS A 608 -13.95 -27.28 -23.12
N LEU A 609 -15.04 -26.97 -22.41
CA LEU A 609 -15.13 -26.99 -20.93
C LEU A 609 -14.80 -28.40 -20.38
N THR A 610 -15.15 -29.46 -21.10
CA THR A 610 -14.98 -30.85 -20.65
C THR A 610 -13.78 -31.55 -21.32
N ALA A 611 -13.00 -30.83 -22.13
CA ALA A 611 -11.78 -31.35 -22.73
C ALA A 611 -10.60 -31.24 -21.72
N VAL A 612 -9.86 -32.35 -21.64
CA VAL A 612 -8.60 -32.38 -20.87
C VAL A 612 -7.44 -32.32 -21.88
N PRO A 613 -6.43 -31.48 -21.68
CA PRO A 613 -5.29 -31.41 -22.62
C PRO A 613 -4.56 -32.73 -22.75
N GLN A 614 -3.94 -32.93 -23.91
CA GLN A 614 -3.13 -34.14 -24.15
C GLN A 614 -1.93 -34.17 -23.17
N GLY A 615 -1.75 -35.30 -22.51
CA GLY A 615 -0.68 -35.49 -21.52
C GLY A 615 -1.03 -35.02 -20.09
N PHE A 616 -2.13 -34.29 -19.90
CA PHE A 616 -2.60 -33.88 -18.60
C PHE A 616 -3.37 -35.00 -17.89
N ARG A 617 -3.02 -35.30 -16.64
CA ARG A 617 -3.60 -36.42 -15.88
C ARG A 617 -4.56 -35.93 -14.80
N ALA A 618 -5.80 -35.66 -15.19
CA ALA A 618 -6.83 -35.29 -14.24
C ALA A 618 -7.20 -36.47 -13.30
N HIS A 619 -7.63 -36.17 -12.06
CA HIS A 619 -8.09 -37.18 -11.12
C HIS A 619 -9.29 -37.96 -11.70
N ARG A 620 -9.28 -39.30 -11.57
CA ARG A 620 -10.29 -40.19 -12.15
C ARG A 620 -11.74 -39.78 -11.84
N THR A 621 -12.03 -39.32 -10.64
CA THR A 621 -13.38 -38.89 -10.27
C THR A 621 -13.75 -37.58 -10.98
N VAL A 622 -12.79 -36.64 -11.14
CA VAL A 622 -12.98 -35.38 -11.88
C VAL A 622 -13.24 -35.70 -13.37
N THR A 623 -12.48 -36.59 -13.97
CA THR A 623 -12.71 -37.02 -15.37
C THR A 623 -14.14 -37.53 -15.54
N ARG A 624 -14.65 -38.35 -14.60
CA ARG A 624 -16.03 -38.83 -14.65
C ARG A 624 -17.06 -37.69 -14.54
N PHE A 625 -16.80 -36.67 -13.72
CA PHE A 625 -17.67 -35.49 -13.68
C PHE A 625 -17.67 -34.74 -15.02
N LEU A 626 -16.52 -34.57 -15.63
CA LEU A 626 -16.43 -33.94 -16.96
C LEU A 626 -17.17 -34.76 -18.04
N ASP A 627 -17.07 -36.10 -18.02
CA ASP A 627 -17.78 -36.96 -18.94
C ASP A 627 -19.30 -36.86 -18.75
N ASN A 628 -19.80 -36.86 -17.53
CA ASN A 628 -21.22 -36.68 -17.22
C ASN A 628 -21.72 -35.30 -17.68
N ARG A 629 -20.94 -34.26 -17.44
CA ARG A 629 -21.24 -32.87 -17.89
C ARG A 629 -21.30 -32.80 -19.41
N ARG A 630 -20.36 -33.46 -20.09
CA ARG A 630 -20.37 -33.55 -21.57
C ARG A 630 -21.63 -34.24 -22.08
N ALA A 631 -21.99 -35.35 -21.49
CA ALA A 631 -23.18 -36.09 -21.89
C ALA A 631 -24.45 -35.23 -21.71
N SER A 632 -24.62 -34.59 -20.56
CA SER A 632 -25.79 -33.74 -20.32
C SER A 632 -25.93 -32.58 -21.31
N ILE A 633 -24.79 -31.98 -21.75
CA ILE A 633 -24.77 -30.88 -22.72
C ILE A 633 -25.08 -31.43 -24.16
N GLU A 634 -24.53 -32.57 -24.56
CA GLU A 634 -24.79 -33.15 -25.89
C GLU A 634 -26.24 -33.66 -26.02
N ASP A 635 -26.80 -34.21 -24.93
CA ASP A 635 -28.14 -34.75 -24.89
C ASP A 635 -29.24 -33.70 -24.61
N ASP A 636 -28.84 -32.45 -24.40
CA ASP A 636 -29.73 -31.32 -24.06
C ASP A 636 -30.59 -31.56 -22.81
N THR A 637 -30.10 -32.34 -21.83
CA THR A 637 -30.88 -32.74 -20.66
C THR A 637 -30.00 -32.90 -19.42
N GLY A 638 -30.60 -32.68 -18.24
CA GLY A 638 -29.90 -32.92 -16.98
C GLY A 638 -28.80 -31.90 -16.69
N ILE A 639 -28.89 -30.66 -17.21
CA ILE A 639 -27.95 -29.57 -16.92
C ILE A 639 -28.09 -29.19 -15.46
N ASP A 640 -27.04 -29.40 -14.66
CA ASP A 640 -26.98 -28.98 -13.28
C ASP A 640 -26.57 -27.49 -13.16
N TRP A 641 -26.69 -26.93 -11.94
CA TRP A 641 -26.36 -25.52 -11.67
C TRP A 641 -24.92 -25.17 -12.05
N ALA A 642 -23.95 -26.03 -11.74
CA ALA A 642 -22.55 -25.75 -12.02
C ALA A 642 -22.23 -25.81 -13.52
N THR A 643 -22.91 -26.69 -14.27
CA THR A 643 -22.82 -26.75 -15.73
C THR A 643 -23.47 -25.51 -16.34
N GLY A 644 -24.65 -25.12 -15.88
CA GLY A 644 -25.34 -23.90 -16.34
C GLY A 644 -24.52 -22.63 -16.08
N GLU A 645 -23.92 -22.50 -14.90
CA GLU A 645 -22.98 -21.43 -14.54
C GLU A 645 -21.78 -21.39 -15.50
N ALA A 646 -21.13 -22.53 -15.73
CA ALA A 646 -19.95 -22.59 -16.60
C ALA A 646 -20.28 -22.25 -18.06
N LEU A 647 -21.45 -22.67 -18.58
CA LEU A 647 -21.93 -22.31 -19.91
C LEU A 647 -22.20 -20.80 -20.01
N ALA A 648 -22.85 -20.19 -18.98
CA ALA A 648 -23.11 -18.75 -18.93
C ALA A 648 -21.78 -17.96 -18.89
N PHE A 649 -20.83 -18.36 -18.06
CA PHE A 649 -19.51 -17.73 -18.05
C PHE A 649 -18.82 -17.85 -19.41
N GLY A 650 -18.87 -19.05 -20.02
CA GLY A 650 -18.29 -19.29 -21.34
C GLY A 650 -18.86 -18.36 -22.42
N THR A 651 -20.16 -18.08 -22.40
CA THR A 651 -20.78 -17.16 -23.36
C THR A 651 -20.33 -15.74 -23.17
N LEU A 652 -20.25 -15.26 -21.91
CA LEU A 652 -19.74 -13.92 -21.60
C LEU A 652 -18.29 -13.74 -22.07
N LEU A 653 -17.44 -14.74 -21.84
CA LEU A 653 -16.03 -14.71 -22.26
C LEU A 653 -15.90 -14.62 -23.79
N LEU A 654 -16.76 -15.33 -24.55
CA LEU A 654 -16.79 -15.25 -26.00
C LEU A 654 -17.33 -13.93 -26.54
N ASP A 655 -18.22 -13.29 -25.80
CA ASP A 655 -18.75 -11.95 -26.09
C ASP A 655 -17.77 -10.82 -25.68
N GLY A 656 -16.63 -11.17 -25.07
CA GLY A 656 -15.59 -10.22 -24.71
C GLY A 656 -15.73 -9.65 -23.30
N HIS A 657 -16.61 -10.22 -22.47
CA HIS A 657 -16.81 -9.80 -21.08
C HIS A 657 -15.99 -10.68 -20.13
N PRO A 658 -15.03 -10.10 -19.38
CA PRO A 658 -14.31 -10.84 -18.33
C PRO A 658 -15.25 -11.33 -17.25
N VAL A 659 -14.94 -12.50 -16.69
CA VAL A 659 -15.63 -13.03 -15.51
C VAL A 659 -14.61 -13.19 -14.39
N ARG A 660 -14.88 -12.55 -13.24
CA ARG A 660 -14.08 -12.63 -12.04
C ARG A 660 -14.90 -13.24 -10.91
N LEU A 661 -14.52 -14.41 -10.47
CA LEU A 661 -15.14 -15.13 -9.35
C LEU A 661 -14.13 -15.28 -8.20
N SER A 662 -14.46 -14.77 -7.04
CA SER A 662 -13.65 -14.83 -5.84
C SER A 662 -14.46 -15.39 -4.67
N GLY A 663 -13.83 -16.21 -3.86
CA GLY A 663 -14.41 -16.80 -2.66
C GLY A 663 -13.55 -17.94 -2.12
N GLN A 664 -13.87 -18.41 -0.93
CA GLN A 664 -13.20 -19.56 -0.34
C GLN A 664 -13.52 -20.82 -1.13
N ASP A 665 -12.49 -21.55 -1.53
CA ASP A 665 -12.59 -22.82 -2.29
C ASP A 665 -13.32 -22.71 -3.64
N SER A 666 -13.48 -21.52 -4.22
CA SER A 666 -14.29 -21.26 -5.42
C SER A 666 -13.78 -21.96 -6.69
N GLU A 667 -12.48 -22.28 -6.79
CA GLU A 667 -11.92 -23.00 -7.93
C GLU A 667 -12.52 -24.41 -8.09
N ARG A 668 -12.74 -25.10 -6.98
CA ARG A 668 -13.40 -26.42 -6.92
C ARG A 668 -14.90 -26.29 -6.68
N GLY A 669 -15.30 -25.29 -5.91
CA GLY A 669 -16.58 -25.15 -5.28
C GLY A 669 -16.63 -25.90 -3.94
N THR A 670 -17.25 -25.29 -2.91
CA THR A 670 -17.38 -25.88 -1.55
C THR A 670 -17.94 -27.30 -1.59
N PHE A 671 -18.91 -27.55 -2.45
CA PHE A 671 -19.59 -28.85 -2.62
C PHE A 671 -18.98 -29.74 -3.71
N SER A 672 -17.76 -29.44 -4.17
CA SER A 672 -17.12 -30.17 -5.28
C SER A 672 -17.96 -30.16 -6.59
N GLN A 673 -18.70 -29.10 -6.80
CA GLN A 673 -19.63 -28.97 -7.94
C GLN A 673 -18.99 -28.28 -9.15
N ARG A 674 -18.06 -27.33 -8.96
CA ARG A 674 -17.58 -26.45 -10.04
C ARG A 674 -16.41 -27.05 -10.81
N HIS A 675 -15.32 -27.36 -10.16
CA HIS A 675 -14.07 -27.81 -10.78
C HIS A 675 -13.64 -26.93 -11.96
N SER A 676 -13.59 -25.61 -11.76
CA SER A 676 -13.14 -24.64 -12.77
C SER A 676 -11.66 -24.75 -13.08
N VAL A 677 -10.87 -25.26 -12.14
CA VAL A 677 -9.45 -25.51 -12.29
C VAL A 677 -9.20 -27.01 -12.12
N LEU A 678 -8.57 -27.62 -13.12
CA LEU A 678 -8.13 -28.99 -13.07
C LEU A 678 -6.68 -29.03 -12.60
N HIS A 679 -6.32 -30.04 -11.82
CA HIS A 679 -4.97 -30.28 -11.32
C HIS A 679 -4.41 -31.57 -11.90
N ASP A 680 -3.20 -31.50 -12.45
CA ASP A 680 -2.49 -32.69 -12.90
C ASP A 680 -2.00 -33.49 -11.70
N GLN A 681 -2.28 -34.81 -11.73
CA GLN A 681 -1.99 -35.68 -10.59
C GLN A 681 -0.52 -36.09 -10.48
N GLU A 682 0.33 -35.74 -11.46
CA GLU A 682 1.76 -36.07 -11.46
C GLU A 682 2.66 -34.89 -11.13
N ASN A 683 2.31 -33.70 -11.61
CA ASN A 683 3.18 -32.52 -11.51
C ASN A 683 2.49 -31.29 -10.91
N ASP A 684 1.19 -31.43 -10.52
CA ASP A 684 0.34 -30.36 -9.97
C ASP A 684 0.13 -29.16 -10.92
N ASP A 685 0.34 -29.34 -12.21
CA ASP A 685 0.02 -28.32 -13.22
C ASP A 685 -1.48 -28.00 -13.18
N ARG A 686 -1.79 -26.75 -13.46
CA ARG A 686 -3.16 -26.25 -13.37
C ARG A 686 -3.71 -25.90 -14.76
N TYR A 687 -4.91 -26.35 -15.05
CA TYR A 687 -5.61 -26.04 -16.29
C TYR A 687 -7.00 -25.49 -16.03
N THR A 688 -7.31 -24.35 -16.62
CA THR A 688 -8.62 -23.68 -16.50
C THR A 688 -9.33 -23.72 -17.85
N PRO A 689 -10.25 -24.68 -18.08
CA PRO A 689 -10.88 -24.90 -19.42
C PRO A 689 -11.54 -23.65 -19.99
N LEU A 690 -12.22 -22.84 -19.17
CA LEU A 690 -12.88 -21.60 -19.58
C LEU A 690 -11.92 -20.55 -20.17
N ASN A 691 -10.63 -20.63 -19.95
CA ASN A 691 -9.63 -19.77 -20.57
C ASN A 691 -9.13 -20.28 -21.94
N HIS A 692 -9.68 -21.39 -22.44
CA HIS A 692 -9.24 -22.04 -23.66
C HIS A 692 -10.41 -22.37 -24.60
N LEU A 693 -11.46 -21.55 -24.63
CA LEU A 693 -12.61 -21.72 -25.50
C LEU A 693 -12.28 -21.31 -26.93
N ARG A 694 -11.68 -20.11 -27.09
CA ARG A 694 -11.33 -19.51 -28.39
C ARG A 694 -10.17 -18.52 -28.20
N ASP A 695 -9.33 -18.40 -29.22
CA ASP A 695 -8.28 -17.37 -29.23
C ASP A 695 -8.92 -15.96 -29.23
N GLY A 696 -8.35 -15.08 -28.42
CA GLY A 696 -8.82 -13.69 -28.30
C GLY A 696 -10.07 -13.49 -27.45
N GLN A 697 -10.58 -14.52 -26.77
CA GLN A 697 -11.67 -14.40 -25.82
C GLN A 697 -11.29 -13.54 -24.60
N ALA A 698 -12.28 -13.08 -23.85
CA ALA A 698 -12.05 -12.49 -22.54
C ALA A 698 -11.61 -13.55 -21.51
N ARG A 699 -11.08 -13.10 -20.41
CA ARG A 699 -10.50 -13.97 -19.38
C ARG A 699 -11.50 -14.33 -18.28
N TYR A 700 -11.45 -15.57 -17.84
CA TYR A 700 -12.01 -16.06 -16.59
C TYR A 700 -10.94 -16.03 -15.50
N GLU A 701 -11.17 -15.27 -14.43
CA GLU A 701 -10.33 -15.28 -13.23
C GLU A 701 -11.12 -15.88 -12.08
N VAL A 702 -10.78 -17.11 -11.69
CA VAL A 702 -11.34 -17.75 -10.50
C VAL A 702 -10.29 -17.78 -9.40
N ILE A 703 -10.68 -17.45 -8.17
CA ILE A 703 -9.76 -17.20 -7.07
C ILE A 703 -10.26 -17.90 -5.82
N ASN A 704 -9.44 -18.82 -5.31
CA ASN A 704 -9.56 -19.22 -3.91
C ASN A 704 -9.06 -18.07 -3.06
N SER A 705 -9.97 -17.36 -2.41
CA SER A 705 -9.62 -16.23 -1.54
C SER A 705 -9.02 -16.72 -0.23
N MET A 706 -8.37 -15.80 0.51
CA MET A 706 -8.12 -16.03 1.93
C MET A 706 -9.45 -16.21 2.67
N LEU A 707 -9.40 -16.77 3.87
CA LEU A 707 -10.55 -17.00 4.74
C LEU A 707 -10.96 -15.66 5.39
N SER A 708 -11.70 -14.87 4.65
CA SER A 708 -12.25 -13.57 5.03
C SER A 708 -13.47 -13.30 4.14
N GLU A 709 -14.53 -12.83 4.71
CA GLU A 709 -15.74 -12.39 3.98
C GLU A 709 -15.70 -10.88 3.75
N GLU A 710 -15.39 -10.10 4.78
CA GLU A 710 -15.51 -8.64 4.77
C GLU A 710 -14.56 -7.98 3.77
N ALA A 711 -13.26 -8.25 3.88
CA ALA A 711 -12.28 -7.64 2.98
C ALA A 711 -12.41 -8.17 1.55
N VAL A 712 -12.73 -9.45 1.38
CA VAL A 712 -12.85 -10.04 0.03
C VAL A 712 -14.06 -9.50 -0.70
N LEU A 713 -15.25 -9.43 -0.06
CA LEU A 713 -16.44 -8.83 -0.68
C LEU A 713 -16.22 -7.34 -0.95
N GLY A 714 -15.62 -6.61 0.00
CA GLY A 714 -15.30 -5.19 -0.19
C GLY A 714 -14.34 -4.97 -1.37
N PHE A 715 -13.37 -5.86 -1.57
CA PHE A 715 -12.46 -5.82 -2.70
C PHE A 715 -13.19 -6.05 -4.03
N GLU A 716 -14.04 -7.07 -4.12
CA GLU A 716 -14.77 -7.38 -5.35
C GLU A 716 -15.80 -6.27 -5.69
N TYR A 717 -16.46 -5.70 -4.69
CA TYR A 717 -17.27 -4.51 -4.89
C TYR A 717 -16.43 -3.36 -5.48
N GLY A 718 -15.25 -3.09 -4.90
CA GLY A 718 -14.33 -2.07 -5.39
C GLY A 718 -13.87 -2.34 -6.84
N TYR A 719 -13.64 -3.60 -7.18
CA TYR A 719 -13.30 -4.02 -8.54
C TYR A 719 -14.44 -3.68 -9.53
N SER A 720 -15.68 -4.03 -9.19
CA SER A 720 -16.84 -3.78 -10.02
C SER A 720 -17.12 -2.29 -10.24
N LEU A 721 -16.79 -1.42 -9.27
CA LEU A 721 -16.93 0.03 -9.43
C LEU A 721 -16.08 0.61 -10.56
N ALA A 722 -14.95 0.01 -10.87
CA ALA A 722 -14.01 0.51 -11.86
C ALA A 722 -14.02 -0.29 -13.17
N GLU A 723 -14.53 -1.53 -13.16
CA GLU A 723 -14.63 -2.37 -14.35
C GLU A 723 -16.08 -2.84 -14.60
N PRO A 724 -16.91 -1.96 -15.20
CA PRO A 724 -18.33 -2.22 -15.42
C PRO A 724 -18.62 -3.28 -16.48
N GLU A 725 -17.64 -3.64 -17.30
CA GLU A 725 -17.82 -4.64 -18.37
C GLU A 725 -17.46 -6.07 -17.94
N ALA A 726 -16.98 -6.24 -16.71
CA ALA A 726 -16.73 -7.53 -16.11
C ALA A 726 -17.90 -7.99 -15.24
N LEU A 727 -18.25 -9.27 -15.35
CA LEU A 727 -19.09 -9.92 -14.33
C LEU A 727 -18.20 -10.22 -13.12
N THR A 728 -18.41 -9.49 -12.02
CA THR A 728 -17.66 -9.66 -10.78
C THR A 728 -18.53 -10.37 -9.75
N LEU A 729 -18.06 -11.48 -9.23
CA LEU A 729 -18.78 -12.37 -8.34
C LEU A 729 -17.96 -12.62 -7.06
N TRP A 730 -18.61 -12.53 -5.91
CA TRP A 730 -18.11 -13.07 -4.67
C TRP A 730 -19.02 -14.22 -4.21
N GLU A 731 -18.42 -15.33 -3.83
CA GLU A 731 -19.12 -16.51 -3.34
C GLU A 731 -18.79 -16.72 -1.86
N ALA A 732 -19.80 -16.65 -0.99
CA ALA A 732 -19.67 -17.11 0.38
C ALA A 732 -19.50 -18.64 0.36
N GLN A 733 -18.62 -19.19 1.21
CA GLN A 733 -18.42 -20.65 1.27
C GLN A 733 -19.72 -21.38 1.62
N PHE A 734 -20.42 -20.91 2.66
CA PHE A 734 -21.82 -21.21 2.95
C PHE A 734 -22.57 -19.89 3.08
N GLY A 735 -23.83 -19.87 2.71
CA GLY A 735 -24.69 -18.69 2.87
C GLY A 735 -24.74 -18.16 4.31
N ASP A 736 -24.53 -19.04 5.30
CA ASP A 736 -24.44 -18.70 6.73
C ASP A 736 -23.35 -17.65 7.00
N PHE A 737 -22.26 -17.64 6.25
CA PHE A 737 -21.12 -16.76 6.52
C PHE A 737 -21.24 -15.38 5.86
N VAL A 738 -22.27 -15.14 5.06
CA VAL A 738 -22.49 -13.85 4.40
C VAL A 738 -22.60 -12.68 5.39
N ASN A 739 -23.09 -12.96 6.61
CA ASN A 739 -23.20 -11.96 7.66
C ASN A 739 -21.85 -11.43 8.17
N GLY A 740 -20.74 -12.15 7.95
CA GLY A 740 -19.39 -11.65 8.18
C GLY A 740 -19.02 -10.45 7.30
N ALA A 741 -19.72 -10.26 6.18
CA ALA A 741 -19.55 -9.14 5.28
C ALA A 741 -20.76 -8.18 5.23
N GLN A 742 -21.66 -8.26 6.19
CA GLN A 742 -22.95 -7.52 6.23
C GLN A 742 -22.74 -6.01 6.04
N VAL A 743 -21.68 -5.45 6.64
CA VAL A 743 -21.36 -4.02 6.53
C VAL A 743 -21.10 -3.59 5.08
N VAL A 744 -20.47 -4.43 4.28
CA VAL A 744 -20.23 -4.14 2.85
C VAL A 744 -21.54 -4.16 2.09
N ILE A 745 -22.40 -5.14 2.37
CA ILE A 745 -23.74 -5.24 1.75
C ILE A 745 -24.57 -3.99 2.06
N ASP A 746 -24.66 -3.62 3.33
CA ASP A 746 -25.54 -2.52 3.76
C ASP A 746 -25.00 -1.15 3.34
N GLN A 747 -23.68 -0.93 3.46
CA GLN A 747 -23.10 0.38 3.29
C GLN A 747 -22.70 0.71 1.85
N PHE A 748 -22.43 -0.32 1.04
CA PHE A 748 -21.97 -0.13 -0.34
C PHE A 748 -22.94 -0.75 -1.37
N ILE A 749 -23.17 -2.06 -1.33
CA ILE A 749 -23.92 -2.76 -2.39
C ILE A 749 -25.35 -2.27 -2.46
N SER A 750 -26.08 -2.28 -1.33
CA SER A 750 -27.50 -1.93 -1.30
C SER A 750 -27.79 -0.41 -1.29
N SER A 751 -26.82 0.42 -0.90
CA SER A 751 -27.07 1.85 -0.67
C SER A 751 -26.13 2.80 -1.43
N GLY A 752 -25.01 2.32 -1.96
CA GLY A 752 -23.97 3.15 -2.59
C GLY A 752 -24.46 3.89 -3.84
N GLU A 753 -25.28 3.26 -4.64
CA GLU A 753 -25.87 3.88 -5.82
C GLU A 753 -26.72 5.11 -5.44
N ARG A 754 -27.62 4.98 -4.48
CA ARG A 754 -28.50 6.07 -4.03
C ARG A 754 -27.77 7.16 -3.26
N LYS A 755 -26.79 6.79 -2.42
CA LYS A 755 -26.03 7.75 -1.61
C LYS A 755 -25.00 8.53 -2.42
N TRP A 756 -24.27 7.85 -3.28
CA TRP A 756 -23.07 8.40 -3.91
C TRP A 756 -23.13 8.38 -5.43
N LEU A 757 -24.22 7.90 -6.01
CA LEU A 757 -24.41 7.74 -7.45
C LEU A 757 -23.27 6.90 -8.05
N ARG A 758 -22.87 5.85 -7.36
CA ARG A 758 -21.83 4.92 -7.80
C ARG A 758 -22.45 3.58 -8.10
N MET A 759 -22.56 3.29 -9.38
CA MET A 759 -23.04 2.01 -9.87
C MET A 759 -21.96 0.94 -9.67
N SER A 760 -22.40 -0.29 -9.39
CA SER A 760 -21.54 -1.49 -9.35
C SER A 760 -22.18 -2.56 -10.23
N GLY A 761 -21.35 -3.35 -10.91
CA GLY A 761 -21.78 -4.34 -11.90
C GLY A 761 -22.43 -5.55 -11.32
#